data_2d120db88549fe8e8523ffc540fe681f
#
_entry.id   2d120db88549fe8e8523ffc540fe681f
#
_cell.length_a   1.000
_cell.length_b   1.000
_cell.length_c   1.000
_cell.angle_alpha   90.00
_cell.angle_beta   90.00
_cell.angle_gamma   90.00
#
_symmetry.space_group_name_H-M   'P 1'
#
loop_
_entity.id
_entity.type
_entity.pdbx_description
1 polymer ?
#
loop_
_entity_poly.entity_id
_entity_poly.type
_entity_poly.pdbx_seq_one_letter_code
_entity_poly.pdbx_strand_id
1 'polypeptide(L)'
;MTQRTQSRQGAAITPYQIEIRARLLADKGAPLDSIAVGEIAADLRQLGSELWLIVRRPGKGGVALRAARWVGDATIRRLKPAPGDHAIYVAASDLGEHRIVLRAGAPMLPFLRVITSFRPSAPTILPYLPRDLFPLDASGDPLAATGCIHAVQRGPNSALLYFEIDEPSAGSFFYFQNLTALNDYCAATATTPDQVVGGIWPELGLLLPTCVPHDTEDARPLTANTDVVLSDAILLSRPDAACDERDRARHFLQMLGGAYQLLDLPPTAYRDWIGRAHATLRDLDAAPEATIRHYGHRYVHPYTNAEYPDVMVQMSIVEAIHQWGKWTGEPHPLEAEFKAGLSRFYDRKLGTLRRYLPNVGADKDADAVDSWYLYHPLLNLGKLALDGDRKARTLFLQSLDYGIRAAHHFHYKWPIQYKVEDFTVITESAGADGRGQTDVGGIYAWVMLEAFALTDEKQYLDEARAAIDAAIGLGFGVNYQANLTAWGAAACMRLWRITDRDVYREQSYVYLASFFHHCEIWESRLDHAVHYHNFLGATALQDAPYMAIYECFDSFAAFEHYLADSGPDLEPAARMLISEYCKYALDRAWFYYPDALPRDAIADEQRSSNGHIDRKLSFPLEDLYPDGQPAGQVGQEIYGAGAAMIFATRAFHRVEEAPFLLYCDHFVRAIERTDERTLTLTLDGGETCSARLSVCRRKRRKLSATRVATSGGDLLRPQDIGADRIDYHVPASGRLVLQWD
;
A
#
# COMPACT_ATOMS: atom_id res chain seq x y z
N MET A 1 -16.65 -4.49 -4.37
CA MET A 1 -18.05 -4.56 -4.85
C MET A 1 -18.20 -3.72 -6.11
N THR A 2 -18.36 -4.35 -7.27
CA THR A 2 -18.68 -3.60 -8.49
C THR A 2 -20.15 -3.19 -8.39
N GLN A 3 -20.44 -1.96 -7.95
CA GLN A 3 -21.80 -1.44 -8.02
C GLN A 3 -22.13 -1.17 -9.49
N ARG A 4 -22.69 -2.17 -10.19
CA ARG A 4 -23.37 -1.92 -11.44
C ARG A 4 -24.60 -1.08 -11.12
N THR A 5 -24.49 0.22 -11.33
CA THR A 5 -25.66 1.11 -11.36
C THR A 5 -26.38 0.86 -12.68
N GLN A 6 -27.27 -0.14 -12.67
CA GLN A 6 -28.26 -0.28 -13.75
C GLN A 6 -29.04 1.01 -13.88
N SER A 7 -29.40 1.34 -15.14
CA SER A 7 -30.22 2.49 -15.51
C SER A 7 -31.33 2.80 -14.49
N ARG A 8 -31.48 4.04 -14.18
CA ARG A 8 -32.33 4.73 -13.21
C ARG A 8 -33.83 4.43 -13.18
N GLN A 9 -34.29 3.23 -13.18
CA GLN A 9 -35.67 2.97 -12.75
C GLN A 9 -35.70 2.85 -11.22
N GLY A 10 -35.97 3.99 -10.52
CA GLY A 10 -36.26 4.02 -9.10
C GLY A 10 -35.16 4.60 -8.16
N ALA A 11 -34.05 5.13 -8.65
CA ALA A 11 -33.07 5.81 -7.80
C ALA A 11 -33.58 7.17 -7.31
N ALA A 12 -33.44 7.47 -6.04
CA ALA A 12 -33.75 8.80 -5.48
C ALA A 12 -32.83 9.86 -6.10
N ILE A 13 -33.39 11.03 -6.39
CA ILE A 13 -32.69 12.18 -6.96
C ILE A 13 -32.62 13.26 -5.89
N THR A 14 -31.47 13.87 -5.70
CA THR A 14 -31.30 14.99 -4.77
C THR A 14 -31.72 16.31 -5.45
N PRO A 15 -32.19 17.32 -4.68
CA PRO A 15 -32.45 18.65 -5.23
C PRO A 15 -31.22 19.27 -5.91
N TYR A 16 -30.01 19.03 -5.36
CA TYR A 16 -28.76 19.52 -5.93
C TYR A 16 -28.47 18.93 -7.31
N GLN A 17 -28.74 17.65 -7.51
CA GLN A 17 -28.55 17.01 -8.82
C GLN A 17 -29.46 17.67 -9.90
N ILE A 18 -30.71 18.02 -9.56
CA ILE A 18 -31.61 18.73 -10.47
C ILE A 18 -31.09 20.13 -10.77
N GLU A 19 -30.62 20.83 -9.75
CA GLU A 19 -30.06 22.20 -9.90
C GLU A 19 -28.83 22.19 -10.82
N ILE A 20 -27.86 21.30 -10.57
CA ILE A 20 -26.65 21.17 -11.39
C ILE A 20 -26.98 20.79 -12.83
N ARG A 21 -27.87 19.81 -13.04
CA ARG A 21 -28.35 19.45 -14.37
C ARG A 21 -28.91 20.66 -15.10
N ALA A 22 -29.77 21.42 -14.44
CA ALA A 22 -30.40 22.62 -15.07
C ALA A 22 -29.35 23.65 -15.47
N ARG A 23 -28.35 23.91 -14.60
CA ARG A 23 -27.26 24.86 -14.88
C ARG A 23 -26.35 24.39 -16.02
N LEU A 24 -25.95 23.13 -16.03
CA LEU A 24 -25.08 22.53 -17.05
C LEU A 24 -25.73 22.55 -18.44
N LEU A 25 -27.05 22.25 -18.54
CA LEU A 25 -27.78 22.23 -19.81
C LEU A 25 -28.18 23.63 -20.31
N ALA A 26 -28.39 24.57 -19.41
CA ALA A 26 -28.75 25.94 -19.75
C ALA A 26 -27.54 26.80 -20.17
N ASP A 27 -26.33 26.43 -19.78
CA ASP A 27 -25.13 27.22 -20.04
C ASP A 27 -24.75 27.17 -21.53
N LYS A 28 -24.79 28.35 -22.17
CA LYS A 28 -24.37 28.61 -23.55
C LYS A 28 -23.33 29.73 -23.62
N GLY A 29 -22.83 30.16 -22.46
CA GLY A 29 -21.84 31.24 -22.38
C GLY A 29 -20.47 30.80 -22.93
N ALA A 30 -19.62 31.78 -23.20
CA ALA A 30 -18.21 31.49 -23.48
C ALA A 30 -17.50 30.99 -22.20
N PRO A 31 -16.61 29.99 -22.29
CA PRO A 31 -15.82 29.56 -21.16
C PRO A 31 -14.86 30.69 -20.71
N LEU A 32 -14.51 30.69 -19.42
CA LEU A 32 -13.47 31.59 -18.88
C LEU A 32 -12.09 31.17 -19.41
N ASP A 33 -11.91 29.87 -19.64
CA ASP A 33 -10.71 29.27 -20.19
C ASP A 33 -11.02 27.93 -20.86
N SER A 34 -10.17 27.52 -21.80
CA SER A 34 -10.27 26.23 -22.47
C SER A 34 -8.89 25.56 -22.51
N ILE A 35 -8.86 24.30 -22.15
CA ILE A 35 -7.66 23.48 -22.06
C ILE A 35 -7.82 22.27 -22.99
N ALA A 36 -6.84 22.03 -23.86
CA ALA A 36 -6.77 20.83 -24.68
C ALA A 36 -5.55 19.98 -24.26
N VAL A 37 -5.78 18.72 -23.90
CA VAL A 37 -4.72 17.78 -23.52
C VAL A 37 -5.02 16.41 -24.13
N GLY A 38 -4.23 16.01 -25.12
CA GLY A 38 -4.49 14.81 -25.88
C GLY A 38 -5.87 14.87 -26.53
N GLU A 39 -6.73 13.89 -26.29
CA GLU A 39 -8.11 13.83 -26.79
C GLU A 39 -9.14 14.51 -25.88
N ILE A 40 -8.69 15.15 -24.81
CA ILE A 40 -9.57 15.80 -23.81
C ILE A 40 -9.66 17.28 -24.12
N ALA A 41 -10.89 17.80 -24.16
CA ALA A 41 -11.19 19.24 -24.11
C ALA A 41 -11.83 19.54 -22.74
N ALA A 42 -11.32 20.55 -22.06
CA ALA A 42 -11.83 20.97 -20.76
C ALA A 42 -12.10 22.47 -20.78
N ASP A 43 -13.33 22.86 -20.46
CA ASP A 43 -13.77 24.24 -20.36
C ASP A 43 -13.97 24.64 -18.90
N LEU A 44 -13.34 25.74 -18.48
CA LEU A 44 -13.62 26.36 -17.20
C LEU A 44 -14.80 27.31 -17.31
N ARG A 45 -15.87 27.08 -16.55
CA ARG A 45 -17.13 27.81 -16.64
C ARG A 45 -17.62 28.25 -15.27
N GLN A 46 -18.17 29.46 -15.21
CA GLN A 46 -18.89 29.92 -14.03
C GLN A 46 -20.37 29.57 -14.18
N LEU A 47 -20.92 28.80 -13.26
CA LEU A 47 -22.32 28.39 -13.19
C LEU A 47 -22.92 28.87 -11.87
N GLY A 48 -23.48 30.08 -11.88
CA GLY A 48 -23.94 30.76 -10.67
C GLY A 48 -22.79 31.08 -9.72
N SER A 49 -22.89 30.63 -8.47
CA SER A 49 -21.87 30.82 -7.43
C SER A 49 -20.83 29.71 -7.41
N GLU A 50 -20.61 29.02 -8.50
CA GLU A 50 -19.68 27.88 -8.60
C GLU A 50 -18.82 28.02 -9.85
N LEU A 51 -17.60 27.49 -9.75
CA LEU A 51 -16.68 27.35 -10.89
C LEU A 51 -16.51 25.87 -11.21
N TRP A 52 -16.73 25.52 -12.46
CA TRP A 52 -16.76 24.15 -12.96
C TRP A 52 -15.76 23.95 -14.09
N LEU A 53 -15.03 22.85 -14.05
CA LEU A 53 -14.23 22.32 -15.15
C LEU A 53 -15.04 21.24 -15.86
N ILE A 54 -15.51 21.54 -17.08
CA ILE A 54 -16.30 20.61 -17.88
C ILE A 54 -15.38 19.90 -18.85
N VAL A 55 -15.13 18.63 -18.59
CA VAL A 55 -14.21 17.77 -19.35
C VAL A 55 -15.02 16.92 -20.32
N ARG A 56 -14.71 16.99 -21.60
CA ARG A 56 -15.45 16.28 -22.65
C ARG A 56 -14.52 15.63 -23.65
N ARG A 57 -14.99 14.54 -24.23
CA ARG A 57 -14.45 13.96 -25.47
C ARG A 57 -15.41 14.24 -26.61
N PRO A 58 -14.92 14.70 -27.78
CA PRO A 58 -15.79 14.99 -28.91
C PRO A 58 -16.70 13.80 -29.27
N GLY A 59 -18.02 14.06 -29.28
CA GLY A 59 -19.03 13.04 -29.61
C GLY A 59 -19.27 11.95 -28.56
N LYS A 60 -18.65 12.10 -27.39
CA LYS A 60 -18.79 11.17 -26.26
C LYS A 60 -19.20 11.94 -25.00
N GLY A 61 -19.46 11.22 -23.93
CA GLY A 61 -19.67 11.82 -22.61
C GLY A 61 -18.38 12.39 -22.01
N GLY A 62 -18.45 12.76 -20.73
CA GLY A 62 -17.34 13.32 -19.99
C GLY A 62 -17.64 13.46 -18.52
N VAL A 63 -17.02 14.44 -17.87
CA VAL A 63 -17.25 14.74 -16.45
C VAL A 63 -17.28 16.24 -16.21
N ALA A 64 -18.06 16.67 -15.22
CA ALA A 64 -18.00 18.01 -14.66
C ALA A 64 -17.37 17.94 -13.27
N LEU A 65 -16.29 18.69 -13.05
CA LEU A 65 -15.60 18.80 -11.77
C LEU A 65 -15.76 20.22 -11.22
N ARG A 66 -16.35 20.35 -10.03
CA ARG A 66 -16.49 21.64 -9.35
C ARG A 66 -15.15 22.06 -8.76
N ALA A 67 -14.57 23.13 -9.30
CA ALA A 67 -13.32 23.69 -8.81
C ALA A 67 -13.50 24.54 -7.55
N ALA A 68 -14.58 25.33 -7.45
CA ALA A 68 -14.85 26.15 -6.28
C ALA A 68 -16.35 26.45 -6.13
N ARG A 69 -16.76 26.75 -4.90
CA ARG A 69 -18.10 27.25 -4.56
C ARG A 69 -17.97 28.35 -3.52
N TRP A 70 -18.72 29.44 -3.71
CA TRP A 70 -18.80 30.57 -2.79
C TRP A 70 -20.25 30.94 -2.46
N VAL A 71 -20.44 31.82 -1.52
CA VAL A 71 -21.77 32.34 -1.15
C VAL A 71 -21.90 33.79 -1.63
N GLY A 72 -23.06 34.15 -2.19
CA GLY A 72 -23.32 35.48 -2.74
C GLY A 72 -22.60 35.71 -4.06
N ASP A 73 -22.33 36.98 -4.36
CA ASP A 73 -21.60 37.37 -5.55
C ASP A 73 -20.11 37.27 -5.36
N ALA A 74 -19.38 36.98 -6.43
CA ALA A 74 -17.90 36.96 -6.41
C ALA A 74 -17.32 37.67 -7.63
N THR A 75 -16.23 38.37 -7.45
CA THR A 75 -15.40 38.90 -8.53
C THR A 75 -14.34 37.89 -8.91
N ILE A 76 -14.39 37.39 -10.16
CA ILE A 76 -13.42 36.44 -10.69
C ILE A 76 -12.30 37.19 -11.43
N ARG A 77 -11.08 36.95 -11.09
CA ARG A 77 -9.87 37.50 -11.71
C ARG A 77 -8.94 36.40 -12.15
N ARG A 78 -8.41 36.49 -13.38
CA ARG A 78 -7.29 35.63 -13.81
C ARG A 78 -5.99 36.27 -13.40
N LEU A 79 -5.09 35.48 -12.77
CA LEU A 79 -3.74 35.91 -12.41
C LEU A 79 -2.74 35.36 -13.42
N LYS A 80 -1.53 35.92 -13.40
CA LYS A 80 -0.40 35.38 -14.17
C LYS A 80 -0.03 34.01 -13.60
N PRO A 81 -0.02 32.93 -14.41
CA PRO A 81 0.33 31.61 -13.95
C PRO A 81 1.82 31.54 -13.57
N ALA A 82 2.14 30.70 -12.58
CA ALA A 82 3.50 30.32 -12.25
C ALA A 82 4.02 29.26 -13.25
N PRO A 83 5.35 29.04 -13.33
CA PRO A 83 5.87 27.96 -14.14
C PRO A 83 5.25 26.60 -13.77
N GLY A 84 4.75 25.87 -14.76
CA GLY A 84 4.05 24.60 -14.57
C GLY A 84 2.53 24.71 -14.39
N ASP A 85 1.99 25.90 -14.09
CA ASP A 85 0.55 26.13 -14.03
C ASP A 85 0.01 26.52 -15.41
N HIS A 86 -1.15 25.99 -15.77
CA HIS A 86 -1.87 26.42 -16.97
C HIS A 86 -2.57 27.78 -16.74
N ALA A 87 -3.29 27.88 -15.62
CA ALA A 87 -4.00 29.11 -15.26
C ALA A 87 -4.18 29.22 -13.74
N ILE A 88 -4.32 30.46 -13.25
CA ILE A 88 -4.66 30.76 -11.87
C ILE A 88 -5.84 31.73 -11.85
N TYR A 89 -6.88 31.39 -11.08
CA TYR A 89 -8.04 32.25 -10.86
C TYR A 89 -8.20 32.56 -9.38
N VAL A 90 -8.75 33.74 -9.10
CA VAL A 90 -9.18 34.15 -7.77
C VAL A 90 -10.63 34.54 -7.85
N ALA A 91 -11.47 33.95 -7.01
CA ALA A 91 -12.86 34.33 -6.82
C ALA A 91 -12.99 35.00 -5.43
N ALA A 92 -13.14 36.33 -5.41
CA ALA A 92 -13.29 37.11 -4.20
C ALA A 92 -14.75 37.34 -3.90
N SER A 93 -15.22 36.90 -2.71
CA SER A 93 -16.55 37.04 -2.17
C SER A 93 -16.52 37.72 -0.80
N ASP A 94 -17.69 38.01 -0.22
CA ASP A 94 -17.76 38.60 1.15
C ASP A 94 -17.17 37.73 2.23
N LEU A 95 -17.17 36.38 2.05
CA LEU A 95 -16.60 35.44 3.02
C LEU A 95 -15.08 35.28 2.89
N GLY A 96 -14.50 35.72 1.78
CA GLY A 96 -13.06 35.56 1.54
C GLY A 96 -12.72 35.26 0.08
N GLU A 97 -11.50 34.82 -0.13
CA GLU A 97 -10.98 34.52 -1.48
C GLU A 97 -10.75 33.03 -1.68
N HIS A 98 -11.27 32.50 -2.79
CA HIS A 98 -10.87 31.20 -3.32
C HIS A 98 -9.80 31.41 -4.38
N ARG A 99 -8.68 30.69 -4.25
CA ARG A 99 -7.61 30.64 -5.26
C ARG A 99 -7.65 29.27 -5.95
N ILE A 100 -7.80 29.26 -7.25
CA ILE A 100 -7.91 28.05 -8.07
C ILE A 100 -6.71 27.99 -9.00
N VAL A 101 -5.91 26.93 -8.89
CA VAL A 101 -4.75 26.66 -9.76
C VAL A 101 -5.08 25.48 -10.66
N LEU A 102 -4.94 25.67 -11.96
CA LEU A 102 -5.14 24.64 -12.96
C LEU A 102 -3.80 24.19 -13.52
N ARG A 103 -3.57 22.88 -13.52
CA ARG A 103 -2.44 22.24 -14.20
C ARG A 103 -2.96 21.20 -15.17
N ALA A 104 -2.26 21.05 -16.29
CA ALA A 104 -2.65 20.10 -17.32
C ALA A 104 -1.42 19.59 -18.06
N GLY A 105 -1.46 18.35 -18.52
CA GLY A 105 -0.37 17.75 -19.27
C GLY A 105 -0.66 16.28 -19.60
N ALA A 106 0.30 15.61 -20.24
CA ALA A 106 0.19 14.21 -20.61
C ALA A 106 1.57 13.52 -20.56
N PRO A 107 2.24 13.45 -19.41
CA PRO A 107 3.54 12.78 -19.32
C PRO A 107 3.43 11.26 -19.55
N MET A 108 2.41 10.62 -19.02
CA MET A 108 2.04 9.22 -19.27
C MET A 108 0.61 9.12 -19.81
N LEU A 109 -0.32 9.78 -19.13
CA LEU A 109 -1.74 9.88 -19.50
C LEU A 109 -2.18 11.34 -19.44
N PRO A 110 -3.20 11.73 -20.22
CA PRO A 110 -3.81 13.05 -20.08
C PRO A 110 -4.32 13.26 -18.66
N PHE A 111 -3.90 14.36 -18.02
CA PHE A 111 -4.35 14.74 -16.70
C PHE A 111 -4.78 16.19 -16.62
N LEU A 112 -5.69 16.45 -15.69
CA LEU A 112 -6.05 17.76 -15.20
C LEU A 112 -5.92 17.77 -13.69
N ARG A 113 -5.23 18.76 -13.10
CA ARG A 113 -5.14 18.94 -11.65
C ARG A 113 -5.73 20.28 -11.28
N VAL A 114 -6.61 20.29 -10.31
CA VAL A 114 -7.31 21.47 -9.80
C VAL A 114 -6.99 21.59 -8.31
N ILE A 115 -6.25 22.63 -7.94
CA ILE A 115 -5.93 22.93 -6.55
C ILE A 115 -6.75 24.13 -6.13
N THR A 116 -7.59 23.99 -5.12
CA THR A 116 -8.44 25.05 -4.59
C THR A 116 -8.08 25.32 -3.15
N SER A 117 -7.62 26.54 -2.87
CA SER A 117 -7.44 27.04 -1.51
C SER A 117 -8.44 28.17 -1.21
N PHE A 118 -8.71 28.34 0.08
CA PHE A 118 -9.62 29.37 0.58
C PHE A 118 -8.93 30.18 1.69
N ARG A 119 -9.07 31.50 1.61
CA ARG A 119 -8.63 32.46 2.61
C ARG A 119 -9.86 33.17 3.16
N PRO A 120 -10.40 32.81 4.31
CA PRO A 120 -11.55 33.46 4.91
C PRO A 120 -11.23 34.88 5.37
N SER A 121 -12.14 35.83 5.18
CA SER A 121 -12.04 37.23 5.69
C SER A 121 -12.35 37.35 7.17
N ALA A 122 -13.10 36.39 7.74
CA ALA A 122 -13.46 36.26 9.14
C ALA A 122 -13.38 34.78 9.56
N PRO A 123 -13.35 34.46 10.86
CA PRO A 123 -13.47 33.08 11.31
C PRO A 123 -14.70 32.41 10.68
N THR A 124 -14.49 31.34 9.90
CA THR A 124 -15.52 30.77 9.04
C THR A 124 -15.67 29.28 9.26
N ILE A 125 -16.89 28.82 9.49
CA ILE A 125 -17.25 27.38 9.44
C ILE A 125 -17.77 27.12 8.03
N LEU A 126 -17.13 26.20 7.32
CA LEU A 126 -17.64 25.75 6.03
C LEU A 126 -18.79 24.77 6.26
N PRO A 127 -19.97 25.03 5.67
CA PRO A 127 -21.10 24.13 5.78
C PRO A 127 -20.85 22.90 4.91
N TYR A 128 -21.75 21.91 5.02
CA TYR A 128 -21.81 20.78 4.09
C TYR A 128 -21.76 21.28 2.63
N LEU A 129 -20.80 20.75 1.87
CA LEU A 129 -20.68 20.94 0.43
C LEU A 129 -21.07 19.64 -0.26
N PRO A 130 -21.96 19.67 -1.27
CA PRO A 130 -22.23 18.50 -2.09
C PRO A 130 -20.95 17.98 -2.75
N ARG A 131 -20.95 16.74 -3.20
CA ARG A 131 -19.81 16.16 -3.93
C ARG A 131 -19.51 16.96 -5.20
N ASP A 132 -18.28 16.92 -5.67
CA ASP A 132 -17.71 17.84 -6.64
C ASP A 132 -17.62 17.28 -8.07
N LEU A 133 -17.98 16.00 -8.30
CA LEU A 133 -17.80 15.33 -9.59
C LEU A 133 -19.12 14.75 -10.11
N PHE A 134 -19.43 15.04 -11.37
CA PHE A 134 -20.58 14.49 -12.07
C PHE A 134 -20.17 13.89 -13.43
N PRO A 135 -20.44 12.60 -13.70
CA PRO A 135 -20.40 12.04 -15.04
C PRO A 135 -21.42 12.72 -15.94
N LEU A 136 -21.08 12.87 -17.20
CA LEU A 136 -21.94 13.51 -18.22
C LEU A 136 -22.15 12.56 -19.40
N ASP A 137 -23.37 12.52 -19.94
CA ASP A 137 -23.62 11.89 -21.23
C ASP A 137 -23.11 12.74 -22.40
N ALA A 138 -23.32 12.32 -23.64
CA ALA A 138 -22.93 13.06 -24.83
C ALA A 138 -23.63 14.44 -24.98
N SER A 139 -24.78 14.62 -24.37
CA SER A 139 -25.50 15.90 -24.34
C SER A 139 -25.04 16.83 -23.22
N GLY A 140 -24.27 16.33 -22.28
CA GLY A 140 -23.85 17.01 -21.05
C GLY A 140 -24.87 16.89 -19.91
N ASP A 141 -25.78 15.91 -19.99
CA ASP A 141 -26.77 15.65 -18.94
C ASP A 141 -26.20 14.64 -17.90
N PRO A 142 -25.99 15.07 -16.65
CA PRO A 142 -25.48 14.15 -15.60
C PRO A 142 -26.51 13.09 -15.19
N LEU A 143 -27.80 13.39 -15.39
CA LEU A 143 -28.86 12.46 -15.03
C LEU A 143 -29.13 11.40 -16.11
N ALA A 144 -28.68 11.60 -17.34
CA ALA A 144 -28.76 10.64 -18.42
C ALA A 144 -27.50 9.78 -18.56
N ALA A 145 -26.39 10.21 -17.94
CA ALA A 145 -25.15 9.44 -17.95
C ALA A 145 -25.31 8.10 -17.21
N THR A 146 -24.83 7.02 -17.83
CA THR A 146 -24.78 5.67 -17.25
C THR A 146 -23.34 5.19 -17.13
N GLY A 147 -23.06 4.35 -16.14
CA GLY A 147 -21.72 3.86 -15.93
C GLY A 147 -21.56 2.97 -14.70
N CYS A 148 -20.34 2.63 -14.40
CA CYS A 148 -19.99 1.73 -13.30
C CYS A 148 -18.85 2.29 -12.48
N ILE A 149 -18.99 2.25 -11.15
CA ILE A 149 -17.92 2.53 -10.19
C ILE A 149 -17.20 1.22 -9.87
N HIS A 150 -15.88 1.20 -10.06
CA HIS A 150 -15.04 0.04 -9.84
C HIS A 150 -14.27 0.09 -8.52
N ALA A 151 -13.80 1.28 -8.12
CA ALA A 151 -13.10 1.49 -6.85
C ALA A 151 -13.45 2.84 -6.25
N VAL A 152 -13.51 2.90 -4.94
CA VAL A 152 -13.70 4.12 -4.13
C VAL A 152 -12.78 4.06 -2.92
N GLN A 153 -12.52 5.21 -2.30
CA GLN A 153 -11.78 5.27 -1.04
C GLN A 153 -12.40 4.35 0.02
N ARG A 154 -11.53 3.71 0.79
CA ARG A 154 -11.90 2.91 1.97
C ARG A 154 -11.16 3.44 3.18
N GLY A 155 -11.88 3.79 4.25
CA GLY A 155 -11.23 4.33 5.42
C GLY A 155 -10.34 5.52 5.08
N PRO A 156 -9.17 5.64 5.72
CA PRO A 156 -8.19 6.69 5.45
C PRO A 156 -7.23 6.39 4.30
N ASN A 157 -7.43 5.32 3.51
CA ASN A 157 -6.54 4.96 2.41
C ASN A 157 -6.56 5.99 1.26
N SER A 158 -6.08 5.59 0.08
CA SER A 158 -6.08 6.46 -1.10
C SER A 158 -7.44 7.05 -1.39
N ALA A 159 -7.54 8.38 -1.43
CA ALA A 159 -8.75 9.09 -1.81
C ALA A 159 -8.95 9.04 -3.32
N LEU A 160 -9.25 7.86 -3.84
CA LEU A 160 -9.44 7.62 -5.26
C LEU A 160 -10.87 7.20 -5.59
N LEU A 161 -11.26 7.47 -6.82
CA LEU A 161 -12.49 7.02 -7.44
C LEU A 161 -12.16 6.59 -8.87
N TYR A 162 -12.39 5.32 -9.19
CA TYR A 162 -12.22 4.76 -10.53
C TYR A 162 -13.56 4.31 -11.09
N PHE A 163 -13.95 4.82 -12.25
CA PHE A 163 -15.22 4.55 -12.86
C PHE A 163 -15.16 4.60 -14.39
N GLU A 164 -16.16 4.03 -15.04
CA GLU A 164 -16.35 4.03 -16.49
C GLU A 164 -17.72 4.62 -16.83
N ILE A 165 -17.81 5.31 -17.98
CA ILE A 165 -19.07 5.81 -18.55
C ILE A 165 -19.40 4.93 -19.75
N ASP A 166 -20.59 4.30 -19.72
CA ASP A 166 -20.97 3.23 -20.64
C ASP A 166 -21.59 3.71 -21.95
N GLU A 167 -22.57 4.64 -21.89
CA GLU A 167 -23.34 5.05 -23.07
C GLU A 167 -23.50 6.57 -23.18
N PRO A 168 -22.93 7.15 -24.28
CA PRO A 168 -21.95 6.53 -25.17
C PRO A 168 -20.63 6.35 -24.43
N SER A 169 -19.93 5.25 -24.72
CA SER A 169 -18.68 4.96 -24.01
C SER A 169 -17.71 6.13 -24.11
N ALA A 170 -17.43 6.75 -22.96
CA ALA A 170 -16.45 7.83 -22.83
C ALA A 170 -15.11 7.32 -22.25
N GLY A 171 -14.99 6.00 -22.05
CA GLY A 171 -13.80 5.37 -21.48
C GLY A 171 -13.77 5.41 -19.96
N SER A 172 -12.57 5.24 -19.42
CA SER A 172 -12.33 5.19 -17.98
C SER A 172 -11.86 6.52 -17.43
N PHE A 173 -12.32 6.85 -16.23
CA PHE A 173 -11.93 8.05 -15.49
C PHE A 173 -11.39 7.66 -14.11
N PHE A 174 -10.35 8.37 -13.68
CA PHE A 174 -9.72 8.21 -12.39
C PHE A 174 -9.61 9.57 -11.72
N TYR A 175 -10.37 9.75 -10.65
CA TYR A 175 -10.32 10.92 -9.79
C TYR A 175 -9.49 10.58 -8.56
N PHE A 176 -8.52 11.41 -8.24
CA PHE A 176 -7.67 11.26 -7.07
C PHE A 176 -7.62 12.57 -6.31
N GLN A 177 -7.88 12.50 -5.01
CA GLN A 177 -7.74 13.63 -4.10
C GLN A 177 -6.43 13.48 -3.31
N ASN A 178 -5.52 14.45 -3.44
CA ASN A 178 -4.29 14.49 -2.67
C ASN A 178 -4.58 14.88 -1.21
N LEU A 179 -4.77 13.91 -0.34
CA LEU A 179 -5.10 14.15 1.07
C LEU A 179 -3.96 14.82 1.85
N THR A 180 -2.70 14.67 1.42
CA THR A 180 -1.57 15.38 2.04
C THR A 180 -1.80 16.90 2.03
N ALA A 181 -2.41 17.43 0.99
CA ALA A 181 -2.74 18.86 0.89
C ALA A 181 -3.87 19.29 1.85
N LEU A 182 -4.66 18.36 2.36
CA LEU A 182 -5.78 18.64 3.28
C LEU A 182 -5.40 18.58 4.77
N ASN A 183 -4.16 18.24 5.11
CA ASN A 183 -3.73 18.15 6.51
C ASN A 183 -4.08 19.39 7.32
N ASP A 184 -3.76 20.59 6.81
CA ASP A 184 -3.99 21.85 7.53
C ASP A 184 -5.49 22.12 7.71
N TYR A 185 -6.33 21.74 6.72
CA TYR A 185 -7.79 21.83 6.83
C TYR A 185 -8.31 20.90 7.94
N CYS A 186 -7.94 19.63 7.89
CA CYS A 186 -8.38 18.62 8.86
C CYS A 186 -7.92 18.97 10.28
N ALA A 187 -6.67 19.41 10.45
CA ALA A 187 -6.16 19.85 11.74
C ALA A 187 -6.91 21.09 12.27
N ALA A 188 -7.18 22.09 11.41
CA ALA A 188 -7.91 23.30 11.80
C ALA A 188 -9.36 23.02 12.20
N THR A 189 -10.00 22.05 11.55
CA THR A 189 -11.42 21.70 11.79
C THR A 189 -11.62 20.52 12.74
N ALA A 190 -10.53 19.88 13.20
CA ALA A 190 -10.55 18.63 13.97
C ALA A 190 -11.37 17.53 13.28
N THR A 191 -11.18 17.38 11.97
CA THR A 191 -11.78 16.32 11.15
C THR A 191 -10.71 15.39 10.61
N THR A 192 -11.12 14.25 10.08
CA THR A 192 -10.24 13.31 9.38
C THR A 192 -10.69 13.12 7.94
N PRO A 193 -9.80 12.78 7.00
CA PRO A 193 -10.17 12.54 5.62
C PRO A 193 -10.69 11.12 5.38
N ASP A 194 -11.30 10.50 6.37
CA ASP A 194 -11.86 9.16 6.27
C ASP A 194 -13.07 9.15 5.33
N GLN A 195 -13.06 8.26 4.34
CA GLN A 195 -14.13 8.03 3.37
C GLN A 195 -14.65 9.28 2.64
N VAL A 196 -13.80 10.31 2.47
CA VAL A 196 -14.22 11.58 1.87
C VAL A 196 -14.42 11.48 0.35
N VAL A 197 -13.81 10.50 -0.33
CA VAL A 197 -13.96 10.29 -1.78
C VAL A 197 -14.82 9.08 -2.08
N GLY A 198 -15.86 9.29 -2.90
CA GLY A 198 -16.81 8.25 -3.28
C GLY A 198 -18.07 8.85 -3.87
N GLY A 199 -19.23 8.34 -3.46
CA GLY A 199 -20.53 8.87 -3.81
C GLY A 199 -21.49 7.83 -4.40
N ILE A 200 -22.68 8.29 -4.73
CA ILE A 200 -23.72 7.51 -5.41
C ILE A 200 -23.95 8.14 -6.76
N TRP A 201 -23.89 7.33 -7.82
CA TRP A 201 -24.09 7.82 -9.19
C TRP A 201 -25.36 8.66 -9.35
N PRO A 202 -25.30 9.86 -9.96
CA PRO A 202 -24.15 10.49 -10.60
C PRO A 202 -23.40 11.51 -9.74
N GLU A 203 -23.66 11.62 -8.43
CA GLU A 203 -23.03 12.58 -7.54
C GLU A 203 -21.81 11.92 -6.86
N LEU A 204 -20.63 12.20 -7.41
CA LEU A 204 -19.37 11.54 -7.09
C LEU A 204 -18.31 12.55 -6.61
N GLY A 205 -17.13 12.05 -6.22
CA GLY A 205 -15.97 12.86 -5.90
C GLY A 205 -15.81 13.16 -4.41
N LEU A 206 -15.21 14.31 -4.10
CA LEU A 206 -14.89 14.74 -2.73
C LEU A 206 -16.14 15.22 -2.00
N LEU A 207 -16.32 14.71 -0.79
CA LEU A 207 -17.16 15.29 0.25
C LEU A 207 -16.23 15.85 1.32
N LEU A 208 -15.98 17.15 1.30
CA LEU A 208 -15.11 17.79 2.28
C LEU A 208 -15.65 17.57 3.69
N PRO A 209 -14.86 17.01 4.63
CA PRO A 209 -15.34 16.79 5.98
C PRO A 209 -15.65 18.12 6.66
N THR A 210 -16.79 18.22 7.32
CA THR A 210 -17.24 19.44 7.95
C THR A 210 -17.37 19.23 9.45
N CYS A 211 -16.80 20.14 10.23
CA CYS A 211 -17.05 20.22 11.64
C CYS A 211 -18.32 21.07 11.87
N VAL A 212 -19.47 20.43 11.75
CA VAL A 212 -20.72 21.01 12.23
C VAL A 212 -21.22 20.17 13.38
N PRO A 213 -20.78 20.46 14.62
CA PRO A 213 -21.27 19.75 15.78
C PRO A 213 -22.77 20.04 15.97
N HIS A 214 -23.48 19.09 16.53
CA HIS A 214 -24.85 19.30 16.98
C HIS A 214 -24.92 20.37 18.09
N ASP A 215 -23.78 20.64 18.77
CA ASP A 215 -23.57 21.72 19.71
C ASP A 215 -22.53 22.71 19.16
N THR A 216 -22.87 23.99 19.21
CA THR A 216 -22.05 25.10 18.71
C THR A 216 -20.76 25.34 19.50
N GLU A 217 -20.60 24.74 20.68
CA GLU A 217 -19.42 24.91 21.56
C GLU A 217 -18.16 24.20 21.00
N ASP A 218 -18.32 23.16 20.21
CA ASP A 218 -17.20 22.37 19.68
C ASP A 218 -16.84 22.74 18.22
N ALA A 219 -17.52 23.72 17.64
CA ALA A 219 -17.24 24.16 16.26
C ALA A 219 -15.84 24.79 16.17
N ARG A 220 -14.99 24.27 15.25
CA ARG A 220 -13.67 24.83 14.98
C ARG A 220 -13.69 25.57 13.65
N PRO A 221 -13.79 26.91 13.66
CA PRO A 221 -13.79 27.71 12.44
C PRO A 221 -12.37 27.80 11.87
N LEU A 222 -12.29 27.90 10.54
CA LEU A 222 -11.06 28.28 9.86
C LEU A 222 -10.63 29.67 10.31
N THR A 223 -9.34 29.86 10.52
CA THR A 223 -8.76 31.12 10.97
C THR A 223 -8.82 32.19 9.90
N ALA A 224 -9.28 33.40 10.24
CA ALA A 224 -9.31 34.52 9.33
C ALA A 224 -7.92 34.83 8.73
N ASN A 225 -7.90 35.20 7.44
CA ASN A 225 -6.71 35.57 6.68
C ASN A 225 -5.61 34.49 6.58
N THR A 226 -5.95 33.22 6.85
CA THR A 226 -5.05 32.05 6.70
C THR A 226 -5.49 31.25 5.48
N ASP A 227 -4.56 30.96 4.55
CA ASP A 227 -4.85 30.11 3.41
C ASP A 227 -4.97 28.66 3.86
N VAL A 228 -5.99 27.97 3.38
CA VAL A 228 -6.20 26.53 3.59
C VAL A 228 -6.61 25.86 2.30
N VAL A 229 -6.02 24.70 1.98
CA VAL A 229 -6.40 23.91 0.82
C VAL A 229 -7.70 23.16 1.12
N LEU A 230 -8.71 23.32 0.26
CA LEU A 230 -10.00 22.62 0.36
C LEU A 230 -10.09 21.41 -0.57
N SER A 231 -9.31 21.41 -1.66
CA SER A 231 -9.27 20.34 -2.64
C SER A 231 -7.96 20.40 -3.42
N ASP A 232 -7.35 19.25 -3.70
CA ASP A 232 -6.26 19.08 -4.65
C ASP A 232 -6.57 17.85 -5.50
N ALA A 233 -7.45 18.05 -6.47
CA ALA A 233 -8.03 17.00 -7.28
C ALA A 233 -7.22 16.77 -8.56
N ILE A 234 -6.88 15.50 -8.82
CA ILE A 234 -6.23 15.03 -10.05
C ILE A 234 -7.24 14.15 -10.80
N LEU A 235 -7.52 14.51 -12.04
CA LEU A 235 -8.38 13.76 -12.95
C LEU A 235 -7.55 13.20 -14.09
N LEU A 236 -7.49 11.88 -14.21
CA LEU A 236 -6.92 11.20 -15.37
C LEU A 236 -8.02 10.50 -16.15
N SER A 237 -7.77 10.25 -17.42
CA SER A 237 -8.73 9.53 -18.24
C SER A 237 -8.07 8.73 -19.35
N ARG A 238 -8.73 7.65 -19.73
CA ARG A 238 -8.38 6.81 -20.88
C ARG A 238 -9.55 6.77 -21.87
N PRO A 239 -9.25 6.73 -23.18
CA PRO A 239 -10.32 6.68 -24.18
C PRO A 239 -11.05 5.34 -24.22
N ASP A 240 -10.40 4.29 -23.75
CA ASP A 240 -10.86 2.91 -23.83
C ASP A 240 -11.50 2.49 -22.51
N ALA A 241 -12.65 1.82 -22.59
CA ALA A 241 -13.20 1.05 -21.49
C ALA A 241 -12.44 -0.28 -21.41
N ALA A 242 -12.32 -0.84 -20.20
CA ALA A 242 -11.65 -2.12 -20.01
C ALA A 242 -12.48 -3.28 -20.56
N CYS A 243 -11.83 -4.24 -21.24
CA CYS A 243 -12.49 -5.39 -21.82
C CYS A 243 -12.88 -6.45 -20.77
N ASP A 244 -12.04 -6.63 -19.75
CA ASP A 244 -12.26 -7.57 -18.65
C ASP A 244 -11.66 -7.01 -17.32
N GLU A 245 -11.70 -7.80 -16.25
CA GLU A 245 -11.19 -7.34 -14.95
C GLU A 245 -9.66 -7.17 -14.92
N ARG A 246 -8.89 -7.93 -15.68
CA ARG A 246 -7.42 -7.85 -15.74
C ARG A 246 -7.00 -6.62 -16.49
N ASP A 247 -7.65 -6.33 -17.62
CA ASP A 247 -7.46 -5.09 -18.35
C ASP A 247 -7.83 -3.87 -17.49
N ARG A 248 -8.93 -3.96 -16.73
CA ARG A 248 -9.35 -2.95 -15.78
C ARG A 248 -8.34 -2.73 -14.66
N ALA A 249 -7.76 -3.78 -14.12
CA ALA A 249 -6.71 -3.71 -13.11
C ALA A 249 -5.44 -3.06 -13.68
N ARG A 250 -5.04 -3.38 -14.90
CA ARG A 250 -3.92 -2.75 -15.59
C ARG A 250 -4.19 -1.26 -15.84
N HIS A 251 -5.39 -0.88 -16.30
CA HIS A 251 -5.79 0.52 -16.47
C HIS A 251 -5.74 1.27 -15.13
N PHE A 252 -6.25 0.66 -14.06
CA PHE A 252 -6.17 1.22 -12.71
C PHE A 252 -4.73 1.52 -12.30
N LEU A 253 -3.81 0.54 -12.45
CA LEU A 253 -2.39 0.71 -12.09
C LEU A 253 -1.72 1.81 -12.93
N GLN A 254 -2.02 1.89 -14.22
CA GLN A 254 -1.50 2.95 -15.10
C GLN A 254 -1.99 4.34 -14.66
N MET A 255 -3.27 4.48 -14.33
CA MET A 255 -3.83 5.75 -13.88
C MET A 255 -3.35 6.11 -12.48
N LEU A 256 -3.26 5.14 -11.56
CA LEU A 256 -2.68 5.36 -10.24
C LEU A 256 -1.21 5.77 -10.33
N GLY A 257 -0.43 5.11 -11.20
CA GLY A 257 0.95 5.49 -11.48
C GLY A 257 1.07 6.89 -12.06
N GLY A 258 0.15 7.27 -12.95
CA GLY A 258 0.06 8.63 -13.47
C GLY A 258 -0.25 9.67 -12.40
N ALA A 259 -1.19 9.38 -11.48
CA ALA A 259 -1.50 10.25 -10.35
C ALA A 259 -0.30 10.37 -9.40
N TYR A 260 0.34 9.24 -9.08
CA TYR A 260 1.53 9.17 -8.23
C TYR A 260 2.65 10.11 -8.68
N GLN A 261 2.94 10.15 -9.96
CA GLN A 261 3.98 11.03 -10.53
C GLN A 261 3.68 12.53 -10.42
N LEU A 262 2.44 12.90 -10.12
CA LEU A 262 2.02 14.29 -9.95
C LEU A 262 2.06 14.76 -8.49
N LEU A 263 2.39 13.86 -7.55
CA LEU A 263 2.46 14.17 -6.12
C LEU A 263 3.82 14.72 -5.72
N ASP A 264 3.82 15.58 -4.71
CA ASP A 264 5.02 15.98 -3.98
C ASP A 264 5.32 14.86 -2.96
N LEU A 265 6.28 14.00 -3.31
CA LEU A 265 6.57 12.80 -2.53
C LEU A 265 7.31 13.13 -1.23
N PRO A 266 6.96 12.51 -0.08
CA PRO A 266 7.67 12.72 1.16
C PRO A 266 9.10 12.16 1.05
N PRO A 267 10.09 12.80 1.71
CA PRO A 267 11.47 12.33 1.69
C PRO A 267 11.63 11.05 2.52
N THR A 268 12.50 10.16 2.07
CA THR A 268 12.93 8.98 2.84
C THR A 268 14.32 9.19 3.43
N ALA A 269 14.64 8.46 4.51
CA ALA A 269 15.95 8.52 5.15
C ALA A 269 16.65 7.16 5.10
N TYR A 270 17.97 7.17 5.20
CA TYR A 270 18.73 5.96 5.50
C TYR A 270 18.36 5.45 6.90
N ARG A 271 18.12 4.16 7.02
CA ARG A 271 17.83 3.50 8.29
C ARG A 271 18.88 2.41 8.56
N ASP A 272 19.45 2.40 9.75
CA ASP A 272 20.44 1.38 10.14
C ASP A 272 19.77 0.06 10.53
N TRP A 273 19.20 -0.62 9.54
CA TRP A 273 18.57 -1.92 9.76
C TRP A 273 19.54 -2.99 10.25
N ILE A 274 20.84 -2.88 9.93
CA ILE A 274 21.85 -3.80 10.45
C ILE A 274 22.01 -3.62 11.96
N GLY A 275 22.12 -2.39 12.43
CA GLY A 275 22.17 -2.09 13.86
C GLY A 275 20.89 -2.53 14.57
N ARG A 276 19.73 -2.32 13.95
CA ARG A 276 18.43 -2.77 14.48
C ARG A 276 18.35 -4.29 14.56
N ALA A 277 18.76 -5.04 13.54
CA ALA A 277 18.78 -6.50 13.55
C ALA A 277 19.69 -7.05 14.67
N HIS A 278 20.87 -6.47 14.88
CA HIS A 278 21.72 -6.85 16.01
C HIS A 278 21.07 -6.58 17.37
N ALA A 279 20.38 -5.45 17.53
CA ALA A 279 19.66 -5.13 18.77
C ALA A 279 18.50 -6.11 19.02
N THR A 280 17.71 -6.39 17.97
CA THR A 280 16.60 -7.35 18.03
C THR A 280 17.07 -8.77 18.40
N LEU A 281 18.14 -9.25 17.77
CA LEU A 281 18.71 -10.57 18.08
C LEU A 281 19.23 -10.64 19.52
N ARG A 282 19.87 -9.59 20.02
CA ARG A 282 20.31 -9.50 21.41
C ARG A 282 19.12 -9.57 22.37
N ASP A 283 18.03 -8.85 22.07
CA ASP A 283 16.87 -8.80 22.96
C ASP A 283 16.05 -10.11 22.87
N LEU A 284 15.97 -10.77 21.72
CA LEU A 284 15.43 -12.12 21.58
C LEU A 284 16.20 -13.15 22.44
N ASP A 285 17.51 -12.97 22.59
CA ASP A 285 18.36 -13.85 23.41
C ASP A 285 18.24 -13.55 24.91
N ALA A 286 18.28 -12.28 25.28
CA ALA A 286 18.50 -11.85 26.66
C ALA A 286 17.25 -11.36 27.39
N ALA A 287 16.22 -10.84 26.70
CA ALA A 287 15.05 -10.30 27.36
C ALA A 287 14.14 -11.43 27.88
N PRO A 288 13.81 -11.44 29.19
CA PRO A 288 12.93 -12.47 29.73
C PRO A 288 11.51 -12.40 29.16
N GLU A 289 11.09 -11.23 28.70
CA GLU A 289 9.78 -10.97 28.09
C GLU A 289 9.64 -11.55 26.68
N ALA A 290 10.76 -11.91 26.04
CA ALA A 290 10.75 -12.35 24.66
C ALA A 290 10.37 -13.82 24.48
N THR A 291 10.65 -14.65 25.48
CA THR A 291 10.60 -16.12 25.30
C THR A 291 10.07 -16.85 26.52
N ILE A 292 9.47 -18.01 26.26
CA ILE A 292 8.94 -18.92 27.27
C ILE A 292 9.41 -20.36 27.01
N ARG A 293 9.50 -21.20 28.06
CA ARG A 293 9.88 -22.60 27.92
C ARG A 293 8.67 -23.53 28.07
N HIS A 294 8.49 -24.41 27.06
CA HIS A 294 7.56 -25.55 27.10
C HIS A 294 8.24 -26.81 26.59
N TYR A 295 7.90 -27.95 27.15
CA TYR A 295 8.43 -29.26 26.72
C TYR A 295 9.97 -29.34 26.62
N GLY A 296 10.68 -28.55 27.43
CA GLY A 296 12.14 -28.49 27.40
C GLY A 296 12.73 -27.61 26.27
N HIS A 297 11.91 -27.01 25.44
CA HIS A 297 12.32 -26.10 24.35
C HIS A 297 11.99 -24.65 24.68
N ARG A 298 12.71 -23.75 24.06
CA ARG A 298 12.48 -22.30 24.12
C ARG A 298 11.62 -21.86 22.93
N TYR A 299 10.59 -21.08 23.20
CA TYR A 299 9.66 -20.52 22.21
C TYR A 299 9.57 -19.01 22.37
N VAL A 300 9.24 -18.33 21.31
CA VAL A 300 9.03 -16.88 21.30
C VAL A 300 7.58 -16.57 21.70
N HIS A 301 7.39 -15.54 22.54
CA HIS A 301 6.08 -14.95 22.76
C HIS A 301 5.61 -14.19 21.50
N PRO A 302 4.32 -14.17 21.17
CA PRO A 302 3.80 -13.27 20.14
C PRO A 302 4.00 -11.78 20.49
N TYR A 303 3.75 -11.42 21.74
CA TYR A 303 3.92 -10.07 22.28
C TYR A 303 4.83 -10.11 23.51
N THR A 304 5.32 -8.95 23.96
CA THR A 304 6.17 -8.84 25.13
C THR A 304 5.49 -9.42 26.37
N ASN A 305 6.01 -10.56 26.85
CA ASN A 305 5.51 -11.29 28.00
C ASN A 305 4.02 -11.66 27.95
N ALA A 306 3.47 -11.82 26.77
CA ALA A 306 2.05 -12.09 26.58
C ALA A 306 1.79 -13.10 25.47
N GLU A 307 0.63 -13.74 25.54
CA GLU A 307 0.13 -14.76 24.64
C GLU A 307 0.95 -16.08 24.65
N TYR A 308 0.34 -17.13 24.10
CA TYR A 308 0.96 -18.44 24.02
C TYR A 308 1.80 -18.60 22.76
N PRO A 309 2.84 -19.43 22.78
CA PRO A 309 3.62 -19.74 21.59
C PRO A 309 2.73 -20.21 20.44
N ASP A 310 2.85 -19.54 19.32
CA ASP A 310 2.07 -19.70 18.11
C ASP A 310 2.98 -20.13 16.97
N VAL A 311 2.55 -21.10 16.17
CA VAL A 311 3.40 -21.68 15.12
C VAL A 311 3.81 -20.69 14.04
N MET A 312 2.93 -19.74 13.70
CA MET A 312 3.24 -18.69 12.71
C MET A 312 4.38 -17.81 13.21
N VAL A 313 4.27 -17.34 14.45
CA VAL A 313 5.30 -16.51 15.10
C VAL A 313 6.64 -17.25 15.14
N GLN A 314 6.64 -18.50 15.59
CA GLN A 314 7.89 -19.31 15.65
C GLN A 314 8.53 -19.41 14.27
N MET A 315 7.75 -19.74 13.24
CA MET A 315 8.27 -19.95 11.89
C MET A 315 8.77 -18.66 11.25
N SER A 316 8.05 -17.54 11.45
CA SER A 316 8.46 -16.21 10.95
C SER A 316 9.81 -15.78 11.54
N ILE A 317 9.98 -15.92 12.86
CA ILE A 317 11.23 -15.55 13.54
C ILE A 317 12.38 -16.48 13.13
N VAL A 318 12.13 -17.79 13.05
CA VAL A 318 13.16 -18.76 12.61
C VAL A 318 13.62 -18.45 11.18
N GLU A 319 12.69 -18.18 10.28
CA GLU A 319 13.01 -17.85 8.87
C GLU A 319 13.81 -16.54 8.78
N ALA A 320 13.42 -15.51 9.50
CA ALA A 320 14.14 -14.23 9.51
C ALA A 320 15.57 -14.36 10.06
N ILE A 321 15.78 -15.15 11.13
CA ILE A 321 17.10 -15.45 11.67
C ILE A 321 17.93 -16.26 10.67
N HIS A 322 17.31 -17.21 9.97
CA HIS A 322 17.96 -18.00 8.92
C HIS A 322 18.46 -17.12 7.77
N GLN A 323 17.63 -16.22 7.26
CA GLN A 323 18.03 -15.25 6.22
C GLN A 323 19.18 -14.34 6.69
N TRP A 324 19.14 -13.90 7.95
CA TRP A 324 20.22 -13.15 8.56
C TRP A 324 21.52 -13.97 8.60
N GLY A 325 21.46 -15.24 9.00
CA GLY A 325 22.61 -16.17 9.02
C GLY A 325 23.22 -16.36 7.62
N LYS A 326 22.38 -16.54 6.61
CA LYS A 326 22.82 -16.60 5.20
C LYS A 326 23.51 -15.32 4.77
N TRP A 327 22.91 -14.17 5.07
CA TRP A 327 23.44 -12.86 4.69
C TRP A 327 24.76 -12.55 5.40
N THR A 328 24.89 -12.87 6.69
CA THR A 328 26.15 -12.69 7.43
C THR A 328 27.23 -13.69 7.04
N GLY A 329 26.84 -14.85 6.52
CA GLY A 329 27.71 -16.01 6.27
C GLY A 329 27.95 -16.89 7.50
N GLU A 330 27.28 -16.61 8.63
CA GLU A 330 27.41 -17.34 9.90
C GLU A 330 26.03 -17.61 10.50
N PRO A 331 25.63 -18.90 10.69
CA PRO A 331 24.37 -19.23 11.34
C PRO A 331 24.28 -18.65 12.76
N HIS A 332 23.15 -18.05 13.11
CA HIS A 332 22.94 -17.52 14.45
C HIS A 332 22.50 -18.64 15.42
N PRO A 333 23.03 -18.73 16.67
CA PRO A 333 22.68 -19.81 17.62
C PRO A 333 21.18 -19.91 17.92
N LEU A 334 20.45 -18.80 18.00
CA LEU A 334 19.00 -18.77 18.23
C LEU A 334 18.21 -19.53 17.15
N GLU A 335 18.70 -19.60 15.91
CA GLU A 335 18.03 -20.37 14.86
C GLU A 335 17.88 -21.84 15.25
N ALA A 336 18.98 -22.47 15.68
CA ALA A 336 18.98 -23.86 16.08
C ALA A 336 18.13 -24.09 17.35
N GLU A 337 18.19 -23.17 18.32
CA GLU A 337 17.41 -23.23 19.55
C GLU A 337 15.91 -23.19 19.30
N PHE A 338 15.44 -22.19 18.52
CA PHE A 338 14.01 -22.03 18.22
C PHE A 338 13.48 -23.13 17.27
N LYS A 339 14.30 -23.63 16.36
CA LYS A 339 13.95 -24.77 15.50
C LYS A 339 13.76 -26.09 16.28
N ALA A 340 14.41 -26.25 17.42
CA ALA A 340 14.39 -27.52 18.17
C ALA A 340 12.96 -27.90 18.62
N GLY A 341 12.09 -26.92 18.87
CA GLY A 341 10.73 -27.13 19.36
C GLY A 341 9.65 -27.22 18.28
N LEU A 342 9.95 -26.88 17.01
CA LEU A 342 8.93 -26.71 15.96
C LEU A 342 8.10 -27.98 15.71
N SER A 343 8.70 -29.15 15.76
CA SER A 343 7.98 -30.41 15.56
C SER A 343 6.89 -30.69 16.61
N ARG A 344 6.86 -29.96 17.72
CA ARG A 344 5.82 -30.09 18.75
C ARG A 344 4.47 -29.52 18.32
N PHE A 345 4.45 -28.63 17.35
CA PHE A 345 3.21 -28.13 16.76
C PHE A 345 2.57 -29.12 15.80
N TYR A 346 3.30 -30.14 15.33
CA TYR A 346 2.78 -31.10 14.35
C TYR A 346 1.85 -32.13 15.00
N ASP A 347 0.62 -32.15 14.54
CA ASP A 347 -0.39 -33.15 14.94
C ASP A 347 -0.39 -34.31 13.94
N ARG A 348 0.01 -35.50 14.42
CA ARG A 348 0.08 -36.71 13.59
C ARG A 348 -1.28 -37.22 13.14
N LYS A 349 -2.34 -36.96 13.90
CA LYS A 349 -3.70 -37.40 13.57
C LYS A 349 -4.26 -36.56 12.41
N LEU A 350 -4.03 -35.26 12.46
CA LEU A 350 -4.46 -34.31 11.42
C LEU A 350 -3.53 -34.32 10.20
N GLY A 351 -2.24 -34.57 10.41
CA GLY A 351 -1.21 -34.49 9.38
C GLY A 351 -0.82 -33.06 9.05
N THR A 352 -0.88 -32.14 10.04
CA THR A 352 -0.52 -30.73 9.85
C THR A 352 -0.03 -30.10 11.16
N LEU A 353 0.41 -28.83 11.06
CA LEU A 353 0.75 -27.99 12.19
C LEU A 353 -0.50 -27.42 12.84
N ARG A 354 -0.62 -27.48 14.16
CA ARG A 354 -1.61 -26.74 14.93
C ARG A 354 -1.09 -25.34 15.26
N ARG A 355 -2.00 -24.39 15.46
CA ARG A 355 -1.67 -23.03 15.88
C ARG A 355 -0.90 -23.01 17.17
N TYR A 356 -1.36 -23.71 18.21
CA TYR A 356 -0.76 -23.73 19.53
C TYR A 356 -0.12 -25.09 19.87
N LEU A 357 0.80 -25.07 20.86
CA LEU A 357 1.37 -26.29 21.43
C LEU A 357 0.30 -27.11 22.14
N PRO A 358 0.42 -28.46 22.19
CA PRO A 358 -0.51 -29.31 22.93
C PRO A 358 -0.58 -28.90 24.42
N ASN A 359 -1.79 -28.84 24.97
CA ASN A 359 -2.06 -28.49 26.37
C ASN A 359 -1.46 -27.14 26.83
N VAL A 360 -1.31 -26.20 25.91
CA VAL A 360 -0.93 -24.82 26.17
C VAL A 360 -2.07 -23.92 25.75
N GLY A 361 -2.44 -22.92 26.59
CA GLY A 361 -3.53 -22.04 26.30
C GLY A 361 -4.90 -22.64 26.55
N ALA A 362 -5.17 -23.07 27.78
CA ALA A 362 -6.46 -23.69 28.15
C ALA A 362 -7.69 -22.79 27.94
N ASP A 363 -7.50 -21.49 27.83
CA ASP A 363 -8.47 -20.45 27.52
C ASP A 363 -8.67 -20.21 26.01
N LYS A 364 -7.86 -20.83 25.15
CA LYS A 364 -7.93 -20.72 23.70
C LYS A 364 -8.63 -21.95 23.11
N ASP A 365 -9.45 -21.74 22.09
CA ASP A 365 -9.98 -22.85 21.28
C ASP A 365 -8.84 -23.40 20.40
N ALA A 366 -8.29 -24.54 20.82
CA ALA A 366 -7.16 -25.18 20.13
C ALA A 366 -7.56 -25.69 18.72
N ASP A 367 -8.85 -25.82 18.43
CA ASP A 367 -9.36 -26.31 17.15
C ASP A 367 -9.70 -25.16 16.19
N ALA A 368 -9.88 -23.95 16.69
CA ALA A 368 -10.13 -22.78 15.84
C ALA A 368 -8.84 -22.32 15.16
N VAL A 369 -8.91 -22.10 13.86
CA VAL A 369 -7.81 -21.54 13.07
C VAL A 369 -8.34 -20.53 12.05
N ASP A 370 -7.66 -19.40 11.96
CA ASP A 370 -7.84 -18.47 10.86
C ASP A 370 -7.21 -19.07 9.59
N SER A 371 -7.86 -18.93 8.44
CA SER A 371 -7.46 -19.62 7.22
C SER A 371 -5.99 -19.36 6.81
N TRP A 372 -5.50 -18.16 7.03
CA TRP A 372 -4.12 -17.77 6.72
C TRP A 372 -3.07 -18.39 7.65
N TYR A 373 -3.42 -18.72 8.90
CA TYR A 373 -2.54 -19.39 9.85
C TYR A 373 -2.12 -20.79 9.42
N LEU A 374 -2.89 -21.45 8.56
CA LEU A 374 -2.52 -22.76 8.05
C LEU A 374 -1.35 -22.67 7.05
N TYR A 375 -1.34 -21.66 6.18
CA TYR A 375 -0.41 -21.58 5.07
C TYR A 375 0.84 -20.74 5.38
N HIS A 376 0.75 -19.79 6.29
CA HIS A 376 1.90 -18.96 6.67
C HIS A 376 3.07 -19.76 7.28
N PRO A 377 2.84 -20.68 8.22
CA PRO A 377 3.91 -21.58 8.68
C PRO A 377 4.49 -22.44 7.56
N LEU A 378 3.65 -22.90 6.61
CA LEU A 378 4.12 -23.69 5.47
C LEU A 378 4.98 -22.86 4.51
N LEU A 379 4.62 -21.61 4.23
CA LEU A 379 5.45 -20.68 3.48
C LEU A 379 6.88 -20.60 4.04
N ASN A 380 7.01 -20.40 5.34
CA ASN A 380 8.33 -20.28 5.98
C ASN A 380 9.09 -21.62 6.06
N LEU A 381 8.37 -22.73 6.23
CA LEU A 381 8.96 -24.07 6.13
C LEU A 381 9.46 -24.36 4.70
N GLY A 382 8.71 -23.97 3.68
CA GLY A 382 9.08 -24.11 2.28
C GLY A 382 10.36 -23.36 1.96
N LYS A 383 10.49 -22.10 2.39
CA LYS A 383 11.72 -21.30 2.25
C LYS A 383 12.93 -21.99 2.89
N LEU A 384 12.81 -22.46 4.14
CA LEU A 384 13.87 -23.20 4.83
C LEU A 384 14.22 -24.53 4.11
N ALA A 385 13.21 -25.24 3.60
CA ALA A 385 13.39 -26.48 2.86
C ALA A 385 14.15 -26.27 1.54
N LEU A 386 13.80 -25.21 0.80
CA LEU A 386 14.49 -24.81 -0.43
C LEU A 386 15.95 -24.44 -0.17
N ASP A 387 16.25 -23.90 1.01
CA ASP A 387 17.61 -23.62 1.46
C ASP A 387 18.35 -24.86 2.03
N GLY A 388 17.76 -26.05 1.95
CA GLY A 388 18.38 -27.33 2.26
C GLY A 388 18.16 -27.85 3.67
N ASP A 389 17.27 -27.23 4.49
CA ASP A 389 16.93 -27.76 5.81
C ASP A 389 16.06 -29.03 5.69
N ARG A 390 16.68 -30.18 6.01
CA ARG A 390 16.02 -31.49 5.88
C ARG A 390 14.83 -31.68 6.83
N LYS A 391 14.89 -31.10 8.06
CA LYS A 391 13.78 -31.20 9.03
C LYS A 391 12.60 -30.33 8.59
N ALA A 392 12.88 -29.12 8.16
CA ALA A 392 11.86 -28.25 7.59
C ALA A 392 11.22 -28.89 6.36
N ARG A 393 12.02 -29.46 5.44
CA ARG A 393 11.52 -30.19 4.27
C ARG A 393 10.58 -31.33 4.64
N THR A 394 10.96 -32.15 5.66
CA THR A 394 10.11 -33.25 6.10
C THR A 394 8.80 -32.75 6.66
N LEU A 395 8.83 -31.76 7.56
CA LEU A 395 7.66 -31.19 8.20
C LEU A 395 6.74 -30.50 7.17
N PHE A 396 7.33 -29.76 6.24
CA PHE A 396 6.63 -29.12 5.13
C PHE A 396 5.84 -30.13 4.29
N LEU A 397 6.52 -31.13 3.72
CA LEU A 397 5.91 -32.12 2.85
C LEU A 397 4.83 -32.96 3.55
N GLN A 398 5.03 -33.28 4.83
CA GLN A 398 4.04 -34.02 5.64
C GLN A 398 2.78 -33.22 5.94
N SER A 399 2.84 -31.89 5.85
CA SER A 399 1.72 -30.99 6.16
C SER A 399 0.89 -30.57 4.93
N LEU A 400 1.41 -30.81 3.71
CA LEU A 400 0.77 -30.35 2.48
C LEU A 400 -0.58 -31.02 2.19
N ASP A 401 -0.69 -32.33 2.47
CA ASP A 401 -1.93 -33.08 2.20
C ASP A 401 -3.14 -32.50 2.95
N TYR A 402 -2.94 -32.09 4.20
CA TYR A 402 -4.00 -31.42 4.96
C TYR A 402 -4.38 -30.08 4.31
N GLY A 403 -3.39 -29.27 3.92
CA GLY A 403 -3.63 -27.99 3.27
C GLY A 403 -4.40 -28.13 1.95
N ILE A 404 -4.08 -29.16 1.16
CA ILE A 404 -4.78 -29.49 -0.08
C ILE A 404 -6.22 -29.93 0.19
N ARG A 405 -6.45 -30.78 1.21
CA ARG A 405 -7.82 -31.20 1.60
C ARG A 405 -8.66 -30.01 2.06
N ALA A 406 -8.09 -29.05 2.79
CA ALA A 406 -8.78 -27.82 3.17
C ALA A 406 -9.15 -26.98 1.94
N ALA A 407 -8.20 -26.79 1.00
CA ALA A 407 -8.44 -26.08 -0.24
C ALA A 407 -9.58 -26.69 -1.07
N HIS A 408 -9.58 -28.02 -1.21
CA HIS A 408 -10.64 -28.73 -1.92
C HIS A 408 -11.98 -28.65 -1.19
N HIS A 409 -12.00 -28.78 0.15
CA HIS A 409 -13.22 -28.68 0.95
C HIS A 409 -13.90 -27.32 0.77
N PHE A 410 -13.12 -26.25 0.79
CA PHE A 410 -13.61 -24.88 0.60
C PHE A 410 -13.69 -24.44 -0.87
N HIS A 411 -13.42 -25.32 -1.82
CA HIS A 411 -13.42 -25.00 -3.25
C HIS A 411 -12.54 -23.78 -3.58
N TYR A 412 -11.39 -23.67 -2.92
CA TYR A 412 -10.45 -22.53 -2.98
C TYR A 412 -11.06 -21.18 -2.58
N LYS A 413 -12.11 -21.19 -1.77
CA LYS A 413 -12.80 -20.02 -1.21
C LYS A 413 -12.86 -20.14 0.30
N TRP A 414 -11.77 -19.83 0.97
CA TRP A 414 -11.65 -20.03 2.41
C TRP A 414 -12.56 -19.10 3.20
N PRO A 415 -13.18 -19.60 4.30
CA PRO A 415 -13.80 -18.77 5.31
C PRO A 415 -12.70 -18.00 6.08
N ILE A 416 -13.09 -17.05 6.91
CA ILE A 416 -12.14 -16.36 7.79
C ILE A 416 -11.59 -17.34 8.83
N GLN A 417 -12.48 -18.09 9.50
CA GLN A 417 -12.07 -19.00 10.57
C GLN A 417 -12.87 -20.32 10.51
N TYR A 418 -12.19 -21.41 10.78
CA TYR A 418 -12.80 -22.76 10.81
C TYR A 418 -12.13 -23.67 11.84
N LYS A 419 -12.74 -24.82 12.11
CA LYS A 419 -12.17 -25.87 12.96
C LYS A 419 -11.23 -26.77 12.18
N VAL A 420 -10.00 -26.98 12.70
CA VAL A 420 -8.99 -27.80 12.02
C VAL A 420 -9.33 -29.26 11.95
N GLU A 421 -10.17 -29.80 12.86
CA GLU A 421 -10.48 -31.22 12.90
C GLU A 421 -11.43 -31.68 11.78
N ASP A 422 -12.42 -30.87 11.42
CA ASP A 422 -13.53 -31.26 10.53
C ASP A 422 -13.92 -30.21 9.49
N PHE A 423 -13.20 -29.07 9.43
CA PHE A 423 -13.48 -27.93 8.55
C PHE A 423 -14.79 -27.19 8.83
N THR A 424 -15.42 -27.42 10.00
CA THR A 424 -16.63 -26.67 10.39
C THR A 424 -16.32 -25.18 10.44
N VAL A 425 -17.06 -24.37 9.67
CA VAL A 425 -16.90 -22.91 9.60
C VAL A 425 -17.32 -22.26 10.92
N ILE A 426 -16.46 -21.44 11.50
CA ILE A 426 -16.74 -20.63 12.70
C ILE A 426 -17.14 -19.21 12.26
N THR A 427 -16.36 -18.60 11.38
CA THR A 427 -16.61 -17.27 10.83
C THR A 427 -16.48 -17.35 9.32
N GLU A 428 -17.57 -17.13 8.60
CA GLU A 428 -17.62 -17.25 7.14
C GLU A 428 -17.00 -16.02 6.48
N SER A 429 -17.45 -14.81 6.88
CA SER A 429 -17.00 -13.54 6.30
C SER A 429 -17.03 -12.42 7.32
N ALA A 430 -16.25 -11.36 7.08
CA ALA A 430 -16.25 -10.14 7.92
C ALA A 430 -17.29 -9.12 7.47
N GLY A 431 -17.74 -9.17 6.21
CA GLY A 431 -18.62 -8.17 5.61
C GLY A 431 -19.96 -8.75 5.10
N ALA A 432 -20.88 -7.85 4.80
CA ALA A 432 -22.20 -8.16 4.27
C ALA A 432 -22.18 -8.78 2.86
N ASP A 433 -21.05 -8.81 2.19
CA ASP A 433 -20.86 -9.38 0.85
C ASP A 433 -20.70 -10.91 0.86
N GLY A 434 -20.62 -11.52 2.06
CA GLY A 434 -20.49 -12.97 2.21
C GLY A 434 -19.14 -13.53 1.73
N ARG A 435 -18.15 -12.69 1.47
CA ARG A 435 -16.81 -13.14 1.08
C ARG A 435 -15.98 -13.48 2.31
N GLY A 436 -15.34 -14.65 2.28
CA GLY A 436 -14.40 -15.07 3.28
C GLY A 436 -13.04 -14.38 3.13
N GLN A 437 -11.98 -15.08 3.49
CA GLN A 437 -10.61 -14.59 3.31
C GLN A 437 -10.14 -14.86 1.88
N THR A 438 -10.40 -13.91 0.99
CA THR A 438 -10.31 -14.03 -0.47
C THR A 438 -8.89 -14.16 -1.01
N ASP A 439 -7.89 -13.76 -0.26
CA ASP A 439 -6.47 -13.76 -0.64
C ASP A 439 -5.68 -14.97 -0.15
N VAL A 440 -6.28 -15.85 0.64
CA VAL A 440 -5.63 -17.12 1.07
C VAL A 440 -5.21 -17.97 -0.13
N GLY A 441 -5.99 -17.95 -1.23
CA GLY A 441 -5.62 -18.63 -2.47
C GLY A 441 -4.26 -18.20 -3.02
N GLY A 442 -3.84 -16.96 -2.78
CA GLY A 442 -2.54 -16.42 -3.18
C GLY A 442 -1.37 -17.05 -2.44
N ILE A 443 -1.42 -17.04 -1.10
CA ILE A 443 -0.36 -17.68 -0.28
C ILE A 443 -0.36 -19.20 -0.46
N TYR A 444 -1.54 -19.83 -0.57
CA TYR A 444 -1.64 -21.25 -0.89
C TYR A 444 -0.93 -21.58 -2.20
N ALA A 445 -1.20 -20.82 -3.26
CA ALA A 445 -0.55 -21.02 -4.55
C ALA A 445 0.98 -20.90 -4.45
N TRP A 446 1.49 -19.93 -3.68
CA TRP A 446 2.92 -19.79 -3.44
C TRP A 446 3.50 -21.02 -2.72
N VAL A 447 2.86 -21.50 -1.65
CA VAL A 447 3.27 -22.72 -0.92
C VAL A 447 3.30 -23.94 -1.85
N MET A 448 2.32 -24.08 -2.74
CA MET A 448 2.29 -25.16 -3.74
C MET A 448 3.45 -25.01 -4.76
N LEU A 449 3.81 -23.80 -5.15
CA LEU A 449 4.95 -23.55 -6.03
C LEU A 449 6.30 -23.86 -5.35
N GLU A 450 6.43 -23.63 -4.05
CA GLU A 450 7.60 -24.08 -3.28
C GLU A 450 7.67 -25.62 -3.22
N ALA A 451 6.52 -26.28 -3.03
CA ALA A 451 6.43 -27.74 -3.07
C ALA A 451 6.82 -28.30 -4.45
N PHE A 452 6.35 -27.66 -5.51
CA PHE A 452 6.75 -28.00 -6.89
C PHE A 452 8.25 -27.83 -7.10
N ALA A 453 8.83 -26.72 -6.65
CA ALA A 453 10.28 -26.48 -6.76
C ALA A 453 11.13 -27.52 -5.97
N LEU A 454 10.60 -28.05 -4.87
CA LEU A 454 11.28 -29.06 -4.05
C LEU A 454 11.17 -30.48 -4.59
N THR A 455 10.11 -30.82 -5.33
CA THR A 455 9.76 -32.21 -5.66
C THR A 455 9.66 -32.49 -7.15
N ASP A 456 9.45 -31.45 -7.97
CA ASP A 456 9.11 -31.53 -9.40
C ASP A 456 7.78 -32.29 -9.68
N GLU A 457 6.92 -32.44 -8.65
CA GLU A 457 5.63 -33.13 -8.76
C GLU A 457 4.57 -32.19 -9.33
N LYS A 458 4.07 -32.52 -10.53
CA LYS A 458 3.09 -31.70 -11.27
C LYS A 458 1.82 -31.38 -10.48
N GLN A 459 1.39 -32.26 -9.58
CA GLN A 459 0.21 -32.03 -8.76
C GLN A 459 0.24 -30.68 -8.02
N TYR A 460 1.41 -30.27 -7.51
CA TYR A 460 1.54 -28.99 -6.78
C TYR A 460 1.43 -27.78 -7.70
N LEU A 461 1.94 -27.91 -8.95
CA LEU A 461 1.75 -26.86 -9.95
C LEU A 461 0.26 -26.74 -10.35
N ASP A 462 -0.45 -27.87 -10.49
CA ASP A 462 -1.87 -27.87 -10.83
C ASP A 462 -2.72 -27.30 -9.67
N GLU A 463 -2.35 -27.56 -8.40
CA GLU A 463 -2.95 -26.95 -7.21
C GLU A 463 -2.76 -25.43 -7.17
N ALA A 464 -1.55 -24.95 -7.43
CA ALA A 464 -1.27 -23.51 -7.48
C ALA A 464 -2.12 -22.81 -8.56
N ARG A 465 -2.26 -23.43 -9.72
CA ARG A 465 -3.08 -22.92 -10.81
C ARG A 465 -4.56 -22.87 -10.43
N ALA A 466 -5.08 -23.95 -9.84
CA ALA A 466 -6.49 -24.04 -9.43
C ALA A 466 -6.85 -22.94 -8.42
N ALA A 467 -5.96 -22.63 -7.48
CA ALA A 467 -6.18 -21.57 -6.51
C ALA A 467 -6.21 -20.16 -7.14
N ILE A 468 -5.28 -19.88 -8.07
CA ILE A 468 -5.30 -18.59 -8.78
C ILE A 468 -6.51 -18.49 -9.73
N ASP A 469 -6.86 -19.57 -10.42
CA ASP A 469 -8.05 -19.61 -11.31
C ASP A 469 -9.35 -19.36 -10.51
N ALA A 470 -9.43 -19.81 -9.25
CA ALA A 470 -10.58 -19.54 -8.36
C ALA A 470 -10.70 -18.08 -7.89
N ALA A 471 -9.62 -17.30 -7.96
CA ALA A 471 -9.63 -15.87 -7.65
C ALA A 471 -10.10 -14.99 -8.82
N ILE A 472 -10.29 -15.55 -10.01
CA ILE A 472 -10.82 -14.82 -11.17
C ILE A 472 -12.25 -14.39 -10.87
N GLY A 473 -12.58 -13.13 -11.16
CA GLY A 473 -13.89 -12.53 -10.91
C GLY A 473 -14.00 -11.76 -9.60
N LEU A 474 -12.95 -11.75 -8.75
CA LEU A 474 -12.95 -11.00 -7.49
C LEU A 474 -12.60 -9.51 -7.67
N GLY A 475 -11.92 -9.15 -8.77
CA GLY A 475 -11.56 -7.77 -9.06
C GLY A 475 -10.80 -7.11 -7.91
N PHE A 476 -11.19 -5.88 -7.55
CA PHE A 476 -10.59 -5.12 -6.42
C PHE A 476 -10.96 -5.66 -5.02
N GLY A 477 -11.71 -6.72 -4.94
CA GLY A 477 -12.10 -7.36 -3.68
C GLY A 477 -11.26 -8.59 -3.32
N VAL A 478 -10.08 -8.76 -3.91
CA VAL A 478 -9.15 -9.84 -3.54
C VAL A 478 -8.50 -9.58 -2.19
N ASN A 479 -8.18 -8.33 -1.85
CA ASN A 479 -7.49 -8.00 -0.62
C ASN A 479 -8.42 -8.16 0.60
N TYR A 480 -8.06 -9.08 1.48
CA TYR A 480 -8.53 -9.13 2.86
C TYR A 480 -7.38 -8.81 3.82
N GLN A 481 -6.16 -9.32 3.56
CA GLN A 481 -4.94 -9.07 4.31
C GLN A 481 -3.81 -8.69 3.33
N ALA A 482 -3.13 -7.57 3.61
CA ALA A 482 -2.21 -6.96 2.64
C ALA A 482 -1.10 -7.91 2.17
N ASN A 483 -0.42 -8.59 3.10
CA ASN A 483 0.70 -9.48 2.76
C ASN A 483 0.27 -10.71 1.95
N LEU A 484 -0.90 -11.28 2.23
CA LEU A 484 -1.41 -12.42 1.45
C LEU A 484 -1.72 -12.01 0.01
N THR A 485 -2.27 -10.83 -0.17
CA THR A 485 -2.51 -10.24 -1.49
C THR A 485 -1.20 -10.05 -2.25
N ALA A 486 -0.14 -9.58 -1.58
CA ALA A 486 1.19 -9.44 -2.18
C ALA A 486 1.80 -10.80 -2.57
N TRP A 487 1.66 -11.85 -1.73
CA TRP A 487 2.05 -13.22 -2.08
C TRP A 487 1.26 -13.78 -3.26
N GLY A 488 -0.03 -13.42 -3.38
CA GLY A 488 -0.84 -13.78 -4.54
C GLY A 488 -0.32 -13.18 -5.85
N ALA A 489 0.08 -11.91 -5.83
CA ALA A 489 0.75 -11.28 -6.97
C ALA A 489 2.05 -12.01 -7.33
N ALA A 490 2.89 -12.33 -6.33
CA ALA A 490 4.14 -13.06 -6.53
C ALA A 490 3.91 -14.47 -7.07
N ALA A 491 2.89 -15.19 -6.58
CA ALA A 491 2.52 -16.51 -7.09
C ALA A 491 2.10 -16.46 -8.56
N CYS A 492 1.31 -15.48 -8.94
CA CYS A 492 0.91 -15.26 -10.33
C CYS A 492 2.13 -15.02 -11.23
N MET A 493 3.08 -14.18 -10.80
CA MET A 493 4.28 -13.88 -11.57
C MET A 493 5.16 -15.13 -11.74
N ARG A 494 5.32 -15.93 -10.70
CA ARG A 494 6.06 -17.21 -10.77
C ARG A 494 5.36 -18.24 -11.66
N LEU A 495 4.03 -18.34 -11.60
CA LEU A 495 3.24 -19.18 -12.51
C LEU A 495 3.44 -18.76 -13.96
N TRP A 496 3.47 -17.46 -14.23
CA TRP A 496 3.79 -16.97 -15.58
C TRP A 496 5.18 -17.45 -16.04
N ARG A 497 6.20 -17.33 -15.19
CA ARG A 497 7.56 -17.81 -15.49
C ARG A 497 7.65 -19.30 -15.76
N ILE A 498 6.89 -20.10 -15.03
CA ILE A 498 6.91 -21.58 -15.18
C ILE A 498 6.12 -22.02 -16.41
N THR A 499 4.99 -21.35 -16.71
CA THR A 499 4.01 -21.83 -17.68
C THR A 499 4.01 -21.06 -18.99
N ASP A 500 4.67 -19.89 -19.05
CA ASP A 500 4.67 -18.93 -20.17
C ASP A 500 3.25 -18.51 -20.63
N ARG A 501 2.29 -18.52 -19.68
CA ARG A 501 0.91 -18.13 -19.95
C ARG A 501 0.64 -16.73 -19.42
N ASP A 502 0.45 -15.78 -20.35
CA ASP A 502 0.20 -14.37 -20.02
C ASP A 502 -0.97 -14.13 -19.08
N VAL A 503 -1.95 -15.03 -19.04
CA VAL A 503 -3.09 -14.93 -18.11
C VAL A 503 -2.65 -14.77 -16.65
N TYR A 504 -1.54 -15.38 -16.23
CA TYR A 504 -1.04 -15.24 -14.86
C TYR A 504 -0.35 -13.89 -14.64
N ARG A 505 0.42 -13.38 -15.62
CA ARG A 505 0.95 -12.03 -15.54
C ARG A 505 -0.18 -11.00 -15.43
N GLU A 506 -1.20 -11.11 -16.26
CA GLU A 506 -2.37 -10.21 -16.22
C GLU A 506 -3.18 -10.38 -14.91
N GLN A 507 -3.29 -11.60 -14.38
CA GLN A 507 -3.95 -11.84 -13.09
C GLN A 507 -3.15 -11.23 -11.93
N SER A 508 -1.81 -11.14 -12.02
CA SER A 508 -1.01 -10.46 -11.01
C SER A 508 -1.39 -8.99 -10.86
N TYR A 509 -1.80 -8.33 -11.95
CA TYR A 509 -2.26 -6.93 -11.91
C TYR A 509 -3.56 -6.77 -11.12
N VAL A 510 -4.43 -7.80 -11.08
CA VAL A 510 -5.65 -7.79 -10.24
C VAL A 510 -5.27 -7.79 -8.76
N TYR A 511 -4.32 -8.63 -8.35
CA TYR A 511 -3.78 -8.63 -6.99
C TYR A 511 -3.12 -7.29 -6.63
N LEU A 512 -2.29 -6.74 -7.52
CA LEU A 512 -1.63 -5.46 -7.30
C LEU A 512 -2.64 -4.30 -7.21
N ALA A 513 -3.62 -4.25 -8.11
CA ALA A 513 -4.66 -3.23 -8.08
C ALA A 513 -5.46 -3.29 -6.77
N SER A 514 -5.79 -4.51 -6.32
CA SER A 514 -6.45 -4.72 -5.03
C SER A 514 -5.59 -4.28 -3.86
N PHE A 515 -4.29 -4.59 -3.86
CA PHE A 515 -3.34 -4.14 -2.84
C PHE A 515 -3.22 -2.61 -2.80
N PHE A 516 -2.93 -1.97 -3.93
CA PHE A 516 -2.74 -0.52 -3.97
C PHE A 516 -4.03 0.28 -3.76
N HIS A 517 -5.20 -0.33 -3.97
CA HIS A 517 -6.48 0.26 -3.57
C HIS A 517 -6.59 0.44 -2.04
N HIS A 518 -5.84 -0.34 -1.25
CA HIS A 518 -5.81 -0.27 0.22
C HIS A 518 -4.59 0.48 0.78
N CYS A 519 -3.77 1.12 -0.08
CA CYS A 519 -2.62 1.89 0.37
C CYS A 519 -2.99 3.34 0.67
N GLU A 520 -2.40 3.91 1.72
CA GLU A 520 -2.42 5.34 2.03
C GLU A 520 -1.46 6.08 1.10
N ILE A 521 -1.95 6.54 -0.07
CA ILE A 521 -1.13 7.34 -1.00
C ILE A 521 -1.20 8.82 -0.60
N TRP A 522 -0.87 9.09 0.62
CA TRP A 522 -0.75 10.41 1.22
C TRP A 522 0.07 10.35 2.52
N GLU A 523 0.56 11.48 2.97
CA GLU A 523 1.30 11.62 4.23
C GLU A 523 0.44 12.37 5.23
N SER A 524 0.00 11.71 6.28
CA SER A 524 -0.75 12.34 7.36
C SER A 524 0.17 13.13 8.29
N ARG A 525 -0.32 14.27 8.76
CA ARG A 525 0.26 15.06 9.85
C ARG A 525 -0.77 15.36 10.93
N LEU A 526 -1.78 14.53 11.02
CA LEU A 526 -2.85 14.69 12.01
C LEU A 526 -2.36 14.18 13.36
N ASP A 527 -2.57 14.97 14.40
CA ASP A 527 -2.24 14.64 15.79
C ASP A 527 -0.91 13.86 15.94
N HIS A 528 -0.92 12.61 16.40
CA HIS A 528 0.30 11.82 16.61
C HIS A 528 0.93 11.32 15.30
N ALA A 529 0.22 11.30 14.17
CA ALA A 529 0.79 10.91 12.88
C ALA A 529 1.91 11.87 12.40
N VAL A 530 2.01 13.07 12.97
CA VAL A 530 3.14 13.99 12.70
C VAL A 530 4.51 13.40 13.07
N HIS A 531 4.56 12.37 13.90
CA HIS A 531 5.78 11.76 14.42
C HIS A 531 6.27 10.55 13.62
N TYR A 532 5.52 10.06 12.64
CA TYR A 532 5.87 8.91 11.82
C TYR A 532 5.41 9.07 10.38
N HIS A 533 6.06 8.32 9.49
CA HIS A 533 5.67 8.28 8.07
C HIS A 533 4.62 7.20 7.86
N ASN A 534 3.61 7.50 7.04
CA ASN A 534 2.53 6.58 6.67
C ASN A 534 2.34 6.42 5.16
N PHE A 535 3.04 7.25 4.36
CA PHE A 535 2.93 7.23 2.90
C PHE A 535 3.19 5.83 2.31
N LEU A 536 2.34 5.41 1.38
CA LEU A 536 2.31 4.06 0.79
C LEU A 536 2.21 2.93 1.82
N GLY A 537 1.68 3.20 3.02
CA GLY A 537 1.27 2.15 3.94
C GLY A 537 0.04 1.43 3.41
N ALA A 538 -0.11 0.15 3.76
CA ALA A 538 -1.35 -0.58 3.55
C ALA A 538 -1.94 -0.96 4.90
N THR A 539 -3.26 -0.88 5.05
CA THR A 539 -3.94 -1.38 6.23
C THR A 539 -3.70 -2.89 6.38
N ALA A 540 -3.56 -3.35 7.61
CA ALA A 540 -3.28 -4.76 7.90
C ALA A 540 -4.35 -5.68 7.30
N LEU A 541 -5.61 -5.38 7.59
CA LEU A 541 -6.79 -6.03 7.05
C LEU A 541 -7.65 -5.00 6.32
N GLN A 542 -8.54 -5.45 5.45
CA GLN A 542 -9.41 -4.57 4.65
C GLN A 542 -10.24 -3.59 5.49
N ASP A 543 -10.57 -3.92 6.73
CA ASP A 543 -11.38 -3.13 7.65
C ASP A 543 -10.57 -2.65 8.88
N ALA A 544 -9.25 -2.88 8.92
CA ALA A 544 -8.41 -2.40 10.01
C ALA A 544 -8.15 -0.89 9.88
N PRO A 545 -8.23 -0.12 10.97
CA PRO A 545 -7.97 1.31 10.95
C PRO A 545 -6.47 1.64 11.02
N TYR A 546 -5.58 0.66 10.98
CA TYR A 546 -4.14 0.81 11.19
C TYR A 546 -3.31 0.01 10.20
N MET A 547 -2.08 0.43 10.02
CA MET A 547 -1.02 -0.29 9.33
C MET A 547 -0.25 -1.14 10.34
N ALA A 548 0.07 -2.40 10.01
CA ALA A 548 0.85 -3.28 10.88
C ALA A 548 2.24 -3.60 10.31
N ILE A 549 3.20 -3.79 11.21
CA ILE A 549 4.60 -4.06 10.82
C ILE A 549 4.75 -5.40 10.14
N TYR A 550 3.99 -6.44 10.57
CA TYR A 550 4.09 -7.77 10.00
C TYR A 550 3.69 -7.77 8.53
N GLU A 551 2.52 -7.22 8.22
CA GLU A 551 2.04 -7.07 6.84
C GLU A 551 2.96 -6.17 6.01
N CYS A 552 3.59 -5.19 6.64
CA CYS A 552 4.53 -4.29 5.96
C CYS A 552 5.77 -5.05 5.45
N PHE A 553 6.48 -5.79 6.31
CA PHE A 553 7.72 -6.44 5.87
C PHE A 553 7.48 -7.72 5.07
N ASP A 554 6.37 -8.44 5.32
CA ASP A 554 6.04 -9.64 4.57
C ASP A 554 5.54 -9.30 3.14
N SER A 555 4.77 -8.21 2.99
CA SER A 555 4.46 -7.65 1.66
C SER A 555 5.71 -7.18 0.91
N PHE A 556 6.64 -6.53 1.61
CA PHE A 556 7.93 -6.15 1.04
C PHE A 556 8.69 -7.38 0.51
N ALA A 557 8.77 -8.46 1.30
CA ALA A 557 9.43 -9.70 0.89
C ALA A 557 8.73 -10.33 -0.34
N ALA A 558 7.40 -10.35 -0.36
CA ALA A 558 6.62 -10.85 -1.49
C ALA A 558 6.88 -10.05 -2.78
N PHE A 559 6.93 -8.73 -2.68
CA PHE A 559 7.18 -7.86 -3.83
C PHE A 559 8.61 -7.95 -4.36
N GLU A 560 9.61 -8.22 -3.52
CA GLU A 560 10.94 -8.55 -4.01
C GLU A 560 10.96 -9.84 -4.82
N HIS A 561 10.22 -10.88 -4.39
CA HIS A 561 10.05 -12.09 -5.19
C HIS A 561 9.31 -11.81 -6.49
N TYR A 562 8.26 -10.98 -6.47
CA TYR A 562 7.56 -10.54 -7.67
C TYR A 562 8.50 -9.86 -8.66
N LEU A 563 9.32 -8.90 -8.19
CA LEU A 563 10.29 -8.21 -9.04
C LEU A 563 11.37 -9.17 -9.56
N ALA A 564 11.87 -10.08 -8.73
CA ALA A 564 12.86 -11.07 -9.13
C ALA A 564 12.37 -11.98 -10.27
N ASP A 565 11.12 -12.43 -10.18
CA ASP A 565 10.48 -13.25 -11.22
C ASP A 565 9.98 -12.42 -12.42
N SER A 566 9.85 -11.09 -12.30
CA SER A 566 9.42 -10.21 -13.39
C SER A 566 10.50 -10.02 -14.46
N GLY A 567 10.10 -9.51 -15.61
CA GLY A 567 10.97 -9.21 -16.75
C GLY A 567 10.69 -7.84 -17.35
N PRO A 568 11.28 -7.52 -18.50
CA PRO A 568 11.10 -6.24 -19.18
C PRO A 568 9.64 -5.99 -19.61
N ASP A 569 8.86 -7.07 -19.80
CA ASP A 569 7.45 -7.00 -20.23
C ASP A 569 6.46 -6.65 -19.10
N LEU A 570 6.96 -6.41 -17.88
CA LEU A 570 6.13 -5.95 -16.77
C LEU A 570 5.60 -4.55 -17.06
N GLU A 571 4.31 -4.33 -16.75
CA GLU A 571 3.68 -3.01 -16.84
C GLU A 571 4.51 -1.96 -16.06
N PRO A 572 4.98 -0.87 -16.70
CA PRO A 572 5.86 0.11 -16.06
C PRO A 572 5.28 0.74 -14.80
N ALA A 573 3.96 1.01 -14.78
CA ALA A 573 3.29 1.56 -13.61
C ALA A 573 3.28 0.56 -12.44
N ALA A 574 3.09 -0.73 -12.69
CA ALA A 574 3.16 -1.77 -11.67
C ALA A 574 4.58 -1.87 -11.08
N ARG A 575 5.60 -1.87 -11.93
CA ARG A 575 7.01 -1.87 -11.52
C ARG A 575 7.33 -0.68 -10.63
N MET A 576 6.93 0.52 -11.05
CA MET A 576 7.12 1.76 -10.29
C MET A 576 6.45 1.68 -8.93
N LEU A 577 5.17 1.37 -8.87
CA LEU A 577 4.39 1.35 -7.63
C LEU A 577 4.94 0.33 -6.62
N ILE A 578 5.32 -0.87 -7.06
CA ILE A 578 5.93 -1.89 -6.21
C ILE A 578 7.27 -1.41 -5.66
N SER A 579 8.13 -0.86 -6.50
CA SER A 579 9.46 -0.39 -6.10
C SER A 579 9.36 0.78 -5.12
N GLU A 580 8.44 1.71 -5.35
CA GLU A 580 8.18 2.83 -4.44
C GLU A 580 7.56 2.34 -3.12
N TYR A 581 6.65 1.34 -3.15
CA TYR A 581 6.17 0.71 -1.91
C TYR A 581 7.33 0.15 -1.08
N CYS A 582 8.26 -0.58 -1.70
CA CYS A 582 9.42 -1.15 -1.01
C CYS A 582 10.31 -0.06 -0.41
N LYS A 583 10.58 1.02 -1.14
CA LYS A 583 11.33 2.18 -0.65
C LYS A 583 10.69 2.81 0.58
N TYR A 584 9.38 3.08 0.53
CA TYR A 584 8.68 3.68 1.66
C TYR A 584 8.47 2.71 2.82
N ALA A 585 8.34 1.42 2.58
CA ALA A 585 8.30 0.40 3.63
C ALA A 585 9.58 0.37 4.47
N LEU A 586 10.76 0.46 3.84
CA LEU A 586 12.05 0.56 4.51
C LEU A 586 12.16 1.80 5.42
N ASP A 587 11.54 2.91 5.05
CA ASP A 587 11.56 4.13 5.85
C ASP A 587 10.50 4.12 6.95
N ARG A 588 9.24 3.80 6.59
CA ARG A 588 8.09 3.77 7.50
C ARG A 588 8.27 2.76 8.62
N ALA A 589 8.77 1.56 8.31
CA ALA A 589 8.94 0.49 9.28
C ALA A 589 9.83 0.86 10.47
N TRP A 590 10.70 1.85 10.33
CA TRP A 590 11.52 2.35 11.43
C TRP A 590 10.70 2.95 12.58
N PHE A 591 9.56 3.53 12.27
CA PHE A 591 8.71 4.22 13.25
C PHE A 591 7.83 3.27 14.06
N TYR A 592 7.76 1.99 13.74
CA TYR A 592 7.12 1.02 14.62
C TYR A 592 7.94 0.75 15.89
N TYR A 593 9.24 1.07 15.91
CA TYR A 593 10.06 0.84 17.09
C TYR A 593 9.85 1.95 18.12
N PRO A 594 9.50 1.61 19.39
CA PRO A 594 9.12 2.61 20.42
C PRO A 594 10.19 3.65 20.71
N ASP A 595 11.48 3.32 20.51
CA ASP A 595 12.59 4.25 20.69
C ASP A 595 12.68 5.31 19.58
N ALA A 596 12.04 5.09 18.44
CA ALA A 596 11.98 6.04 17.32
C ALA A 596 10.88 7.09 17.47
N LEU A 597 9.93 6.90 18.40
CA LEU A 597 8.79 7.80 18.62
C LEU A 597 8.97 8.60 19.91
N PRO A 598 8.42 9.82 20.03
CA PRO A 598 8.28 10.49 21.31
C PRO A 598 7.29 9.72 22.20
N ARG A 599 7.39 9.92 23.53
CA ARG A 599 6.59 9.13 24.47
C ARG A 599 5.08 9.39 24.34
N ASP A 600 4.71 10.60 24.07
CA ASP A 600 3.34 11.06 23.92
C ASP A 600 2.68 10.60 22.62
N ALA A 601 3.45 10.12 21.64
CA ALA A 601 2.91 9.48 20.44
C ALA A 601 2.60 7.99 20.61
N ILE A 602 2.90 7.42 21.78
CA ILE A 602 2.67 6.00 22.09
C ILE A 602 1.51 5.91 23.10
N ALA A 603 0.60 4.98 22.88
CA ALA A 603 -0.54 4.74 23.76
C ALA A 603 -0.10 4.44 25.20
N ASP A 604 -0.71 5.09 26.18
CA ASP A 604 -0.47 4.84 27.61
C ASP A 604 -1.05 3.48 28.02
N GLU A 605 -2.16 3.07 27.43
CA GLU A 605 -2.82 1.79 27.68
C GLU A 605 -3.12 1.09 26.37
N GLN A 606 -2.86 -0.23 26.32
CA GLN A 606 -3.23 -1.06 25.20
C GLN A 606 -4.74 -1.34 25.21
N ARG A 607 -5.37 -1.40 24.02
CA ARG A 607 -6.79 -1.78 23.88
C ARG A 607 -7.03 -3.27 24.19
N SER A 608 -5.99 -4.07 24.16
CA SER A 608 -5.99 -5.48 24.51
C SER A 608 -4.88 -5.77 25.51
N SER A 609 -4.97 -6.89 26.22
CA SER A 609 -3.94 -7.32 27.18
C SER A 609 -2.68 -7.91 26.49
N ASN A 610 -2.37 -7.48 25.29
CA ASN A 610 -1.29 -8.04 24.47
C ASN A 610 0.07 -7.41 24.83
N GLY A 611 0.62 -7.85 25.95
CA GLY A 611 1.95 -7.44 26.37
C GLY A 611 1.99 -6.03 26.97
N HIS A 612 3.20 -5.54 27.15
CA HIS A 612 3.48 -4.18 27.59
C HIS A 612 4.53 -3.55 26.71
N ILE A 613 4.55 -2.21 26.65
CA ILE A 613 5.51 -1.49 25.81
C ILE A 613 6.75 -1.15 26.65
N ASP A 614 7.89 -1.75 26.34
CA ASP A 614 9.21 -1.35 26.85
C ASP A 614 10.05 -0.73 25.73
N ARG A 615 10.27 0.57 25.81
CA ARG A 615 11.06 1.35 24.86
C ARG A 615 12.55 0.93 24.76
N LYS A 616 13.04 0.14 25.71
CA LYS A 616 14.43 -0.34 25.70
C LYS A 616 14.60 -1.60 24.85
N LEU A 617 13.50 -2.32 24.59
CA LEU A 617 13.51 -3.51 23.77
C LEU A 617 13.38 -3.15 22.28
N SER A 618 14.19 -3.78 21.47
CA SER A 618 14.17 -3.62 20.02
C SER A 618 13.12 -4.52 19.35
N PHE A 619 11.88 -4.45 19.88
CA PHE A 619 10.72 -5.07 19.28
C PHE A 619 9.77 -3.97 18.80
N PRO A 620 9.12 -4.11 17.63
CA PRO A 620 8.23 -3.10 17.11
C PRO A 620 6.88 -3.07 17.84
N LEU A 621 6.20 -1.93 17.79
CA LEU A 621 4.76 -1.85 17.98
C LEU A 621 4.06 -2.56 16.83
N GLU A 622 2.86 -3.06 17.04
CA GLU A 622 2.10 -3.65 15.95
C GLU A 622 1.60 -2.58 14.97
N ASP A 623 1.12 -1.45 15.48
CA ASP A 623 0.18 -0.56 14.82
C ASP A 623 0.67 0.90 14.73
N LEU A 624 0.43 1.51 13.56
CA LEU A 624 0.51 2.95 13.29
C LEU A 624 -0.81 3.40 12.63
N TYR A 625 -1.28 4.62 12.98
CA TYR A 625 -2.59 5.14 12.60
C TYR A 625 -2.50 6.39 11.72
N PRO A 626 -2.91 6.33 10.44
CA PRO A 626 -2.90 7.53 9.58
C PRO A 626 -3.93 8.60 9.99
N ASP A 627 -4.91 8.27 10.81
CA ASP A 627 -5.88 9.23 11.37
C ASP A 627 -5.38 10.00 12.59
N GLY A 628 -4.14 9.75 13.05
CA GLY A 628 -3.49 10.48 14.13
C GLY A 628 -3.69 9.89 15.53
N GLN A 629 -4.26 8.71 15.65
CA GLN A 629 -4.32 8.02 16.96
C GLN A 629 -2.91 7.66 17.45
N PRO A 630 -2.70 7.53 18.79
CA PRO A 630 -1.42 7.09 19.33
C PRO A 630 -1.05 5.68 18.83
N ALA A 631 0.23 5.46 18.52
CA ALA A 631 0.76 4.16 18.10
C ALA A 631 0.78 3.15 19.26
N GLY A 632 0.79 1.85 18.95
CA GLY A 632 0.96 0.80 19.96
C GLY A 632 -0.28 0.49 20.80
N GLN A 633 -1.48 0.81 20.31
CA GLN A 633 -2.72 0.47 21.01
C GLN A 633 -2.99 -1.03 21.04
N VAL A 634 -2.48 -1.77 20.06
CA VAL A 634 -2.56 -3.24 20.05
C VAL A 634 -1.48 -3.84 20.95
N GLY A 635 -0.25 -3.32 20.89
CA GLY A 635 0.84 -3.73 21.77
C GLY A 635 2.20 -3.71 21.10
N GLN A 636 3.23 -4.15 21.83
CA GLN A 636 4.58 -4.36 21.33
C GLN A 636 4.75 -5.82 20.93
N GLU A 637 4.84 -6.09 19.63
CA GLU A 637 4.88 -7.45 19.12
C GLU A 637 6.31 -7.99 18.95
N ILE A 638 6.49 -9.27 19.24
CA ILE A 638 7.75 -9.96 19.00
C ILE A 638 7.72 -10.66 17.64
N TYR A 639 6.56 -11.09 17.16
CA TYR A 639 6.48 -11.73 15.83
C TYR A 639 6.84 -10.77 14.68
N GLY A 640 6.68 -9.47 14.87
CA GLY A 640 7.17 -8.43 13.95
C GLY A 640 8.69 -8.21 14.03
N ALA A 641 9.38 -8.81 14.99
CA ALA A 641 10.83 -8.67 15.14
C ALA A 641 11.63 -9.15 13.91
N GLY A 642 11.02 -10.03 13.09
CA GLY A 642 11.58 -10.44 11.79
C GLY A 642 11.88 -9.30 10.85
N ALA A 643 11.13 -8.20 10.93
CA ALA A 643 11.27 -7.00 10.08
C ALA A 643 12.71 -6.48 10.01
N ALA A 644 13.38 -6.33 11.16
CA ALA A 644 14.75 -5.79 11.21
C ALA A 644 15.73 -6.64 10.39
N MET A 645 15.62 -7.96 10.46
CA MET A 645 16.48 -8.88 9.74
C MET A 645 16.15 -8.94 8.24
N ILE A 646 14.88 -8.96 7.89
CA ILE A 646 14.43 -8.98 6.49
C ILE A 646 14.85 -7.69 5.78
N PHE A 647 14.58 -6.52 6.36
CA PHE A 647 15.01 -5.25 5.76
C PHE A 647 16.53 -5.12 5.68
N ALA A 648 17.29 -5.58 6.69
CA ALA A 648 18.74 -5.58 6.65
C ALA A 648 19.30 -6.45 5.53
N THR A 649 18.78 -7.68 5.38
CA THR A 649 19.30 -8.64 4.41
C THR A 649 18.95 -8.28 2.96
N ARG A 650 17.87 -7.52 2.76
CA ARG A 650 17.38 -7.15 1.42
C ARG A 650 17.91 -5.78 0.96
N ALA A 651 17.96 -4.79 1.84
CA ALA A 651 18.43 -3.45 1.50
C ALA A 651 19.95 -3.31 1.51
N PHE A 652 20.68 -4.21 2.20
CA PHE A 652 22.14 -4.14 2.28
C PHE A 652 22.79 -5.28 1.50
N HIS A 653 23.65 -4.91 0.56
CA HIS A 653 24.34 -5.85 -0.32
C HIS A 653 25.81 -5.98 0.06
N ARG A 654 26.24 -7.21 0.30
CA ARG A 654 27.65 -7.58 0.55
C ARG A 654 28.29 -7.90 -0.78
N VAL A 655 29.19 -7.07 -1.21
CA VAL A 655 29.98 -7.31 -2.43
C VAL A 655 31.28 -7.98 -2.01
N GLU A 656 31.61 -9.10 -2.64
CA GLU A 656 32.82 -9.84 -2.37
C GLU A 656 34.06 -8.95 -2.58
N GLU A 657 35.01 -8.97 -1.62
CA GLU A 657 36.24 -8.17 -1.60
C GLU A 657 36.07 -6.63 -1.60
N ALA A 658 34.85 -6.09 -1.70
CA ALA A 658 34.66 -4.64 -1.54
C ALA A 658 34.90 -4.21 -0.08
N PRO A 659 35.56 -3.06 0.16
CA PRO A 659 35.84 -2.57 1.50
C PRO A 659 34.63 -1.98 2.22
N PHE A 660 33.46 -1.99 1.60
CA PHE A 660 32.21 -1.38 2.04
C PHE A 660 31.02 -2.32 1.90
N LEU A 661 29.87 -1.89 2.40
CA LEU A 661 28.54 -2.43 2.10
C LEU A 661 27.81 -1.42 1.21
N LEU A 662 26.92 -1.91 0.36
CA LEU A 662 25.99 -1.05 -0.37
C LEU A 662 24.62 -1.13 0.28
N TYR A 663 24.00 0.01 0.54
CA TYR A 663 22.58 0.11 0.86
C TYR A 663 21.86 0.66 -0.37
N CYS A 664 20.74 0.05 -0.72
CA CYS A 664 19.84 0.57 -1.73
C CYS A 664 18.39 0.41 -1.22
N ASP A 665 17.58 1.46 -1.36
CA ASP A 665 16.18 1.43 -0.99
C ASP A 665 15.27 0.87 -2.09
N HIS A 666 15.85 0.48 -3.22
CA HIS A 666 15.17 -0.14 -4.35
C HIS A 666 15.69 -1.55 -4.62
N PHE A 667 14.89 -2.35 -5.31
CA PHE A 667 15.28 -3.68 -5.73
C PHE A 667 16.49 -3.63 -6.66
N VAL A 668 17.57 -4.29 -6.25
CA VAL A 668 18.80 -4.44 -7.03
C VAL A 668 18.76 -5.76 -7.78
N ARG A 669 18.49 -5.69 -9.07
CA ARG A 669 18.39 -6.90 -9.92
C ARG A 669 19.71 -7.62 -10.09
N ALA A 670 20.79 -6.88 -10.23
CA ALA A 670 22.12 -7.43 -10.40
C ALA A 670 23.20 -6.51 -9.85
N ILE A 671 24.26 -7.11 -9.30
CA ILE A 671 25.51 -6.46 -8.94
C ILE A 671 26.61 -7.27 -9.63
N GLU A 672 27.28 -6.66 -10.60
CA GLU A 672 28.32 -7.30 -11.39
C GLU A 672 29.65 -6.60 -11.14
N ARG A 673 30.69 -7.34 -10.83
CA ARG A 673 32.05 -6.80 -10.74
C ARG A 673 32.66 -6.77 -12.13
N THR A 674 33.00 -5.59 -12.63
CA THR A 674 33.56 -5.39 -13.95
C THR A 674 35.09 -5.34 -13.94
N ASP A 675 35.69 -4.89 -12.82
CA ASP A 675 37.12 -4.97 -12.56
C ASP A 675 37.42 -4.93 -11.05
N GLU A 676 38.70 -4.82 -10.65
CA GLU A 676 39.13 -4.85 -9.24
C GLU A 676 38.48 -3.75 -8.37
N ARG A 677 38.09 -2.61 -8.99
CA ARG A 677 37.57 -1.43 -8.28
C ARG A 677 36.35 -0.82 -8.95
N THR A 678 35.63 -1.62 -9.73
CA THR A 678 34.42 -1.16 -10.43
C THR A 678 33.31 -2.19 -10.31
N LEU A 679 32.12 -1.70 -9.96
CA LEU A 679 30.88 -2.47 -9.95
C LEU A 679 29.87 -1.86 -10.89
N THR A 680 29.08 -2.69 -11.51
CA THR A 680 27.84 -2.31 -12.20
C THR A 680 26.65 -2.80 -11.40
N LEU A 681 25.72 -1.88 -11.07
CA LEU A 681 24.46 -2.18 -10.41
C LEU A 681 23.33 -1.98 -11.42
N THR A 682 22.39 -2.90 -11.45
CA THR A 682 21.15 -2.74 -12.21
C THR A 682 19.99 -2.57 -11.26
N LEU A 683 19.34 -1.41 -11.32
CA LEU A 683 18.13 -1.11 -10.54
C LEU A 683 16.89 -1.33 -11.41
N ASP A 684 15.82 -1.77 -10.79
CA ASP A 684 14.57 -2.13 -11.46
C ASP A 684 13.36 -1.44 -10.83
N GLY A 685 13.37 -0.11 -10.86
CA GLY A 685 12.33 0.77 -10.36
C GLY A 685 11.61 1.55 -11.46
N GLY A 686 10.92 2.62 -11.07
CA GLY A 686 10.26 3.53 -11.99
C GLY A 686 11.26 4.43 -12.73
N GLU A 687 11.09 4.62 -14.04
CA GLU A 687 12.00 5.44 -14.86
C GLU A 687 12.09 6.90 -14.41
N THR A 688 11.01 7.44 -13.86
CA THR A 688 10.94 8.83 -13.38
C THR A 688 11.23 8.96 -11.89
N CYS A 689 11.49 7.85 -11.20
CA CYS A 689 11.74 7.80 -9.77
C CYS A 689 13.22 7.89 -9.44
N SER A 690 13.52 8.17 -8.17
CA SER A 690 14.88 8.21 -7.65
C SER A 690 15.05 7.22 -6.50
N ALA A 691 16.22 6.59 -6.46
CA ALA A 691 16.63 5.69 -5.40
C ALA A 691 17.75 6.34 -4.56
N ARG A 692 17.86 5.88 -3.31
CA ARG A 692 19.05 6.16 -2.48
C ARG A 692 20.01 4.99 -2.61
N LEU A 693 21.23 5.31 -3.03
CA LEU A 693 22.37 4.39 -2.99
C LEU A 693 23.37 4.91 -1.97
N SER A 694 23.68 4.12 -0.94
CA SER A 694 24.65 4.51 0.07
C SER A 694 25.83 3.54 0.11
N VAL A 695 27.02 4.08 0.12
CA VAL A 695 28.27 3.33 0.35
C VAL A 695 28.57 3.38 1.84
N CYS A 696 28.39 2.27 2.54
CA CYS A 696 28.49 2.19 4.00
C CYS A 696 29.80 1.56 4.43
N ARG A 697 30.47 2.15 5.42
CA ARG A 697 31.73 1.64 5.97
C ARG A 697 31.55 0.25 6.62
N ARG A 698 32.39 -0.69 6.27
CA ARG A 698 32.52 -1.95 7.04
C ARG A 698 33.32 -1.71 8.32
N LYS A 699 32.95 -2.42 9.40
CA LYS A 699 33.68 -2.35 10.68
C LYS A 699 35.19 -2.51 10.46
N ARG A 700 35.99 -1.68 11.13
CA ARG A 700 37.46 -1.66 11.11
C ARG A 700 38.10 -1.28 9.76
N ARG A 701 37.34 -0.82 8.77
CA ARG A 701 37.90 -0.32 7.51
C ARG A 701 37.65 1.19 7.36
N LYS A 702 38.51 1.86 6.62
CA LYS A 702 38.28 3.25 6.22
C LYS A 702 37.27 3.29 5.11
N LEU A 703 36.39 4.27 5.11
CA LEU A 703 35.49 4.52 3.99
C LEU A 703 36.31 4.94 2.76
N SER A 704 36.18 4.22 1.64
CA SER A 704 36.82 4.55 0.38
C SER A 704 36.12 5.71 -0.28
N ALA A 705 36.87 6.59 -0.95
CA ALA A 705 36.27 7.55 -1.86
C ALA A 705 35.62 6.79 -3.03
N THR A 706 34.40 7.18 -3.39
CA THR A 706 33.63 6.52 -4.44
C THR A 706 33.11 7.50 -5.46
N ARG A 707 32.94 7.03 -6.69
CA ARG A 707 32.33 7.76 -7.80
C ARG A 707 31.20 6.89 -8.36
N VAL A 708 30.04 7.49 -8.54
CA VAL A 708 28.88 6.83 -9.15
C VAL A 708 28.53 7.56 -10.44
N ALA A 709 28.31 6.82 -11.50
CA ALA A 709 27.87 7.34 -12.79
C ALA A 709 26.71 6.53 -13.35
N THR A 710 25.88 7.15 -14.19
CA THR A 710 24.90 6.45 -15.01
C THR A 710 25.60 5.66 -16.12
N SER A 711 24.90 4.72 -16.77
CA SER A 711 25.39 4.02 -17.96
C SER A 711 25.70 4.95 -19.14
N GLY A 712 25.08 6.14 -19.17
CA GLY A 712 25.39 7.20 -20.14
C GLY A 712 26.67 7.97 -19.86
N GLY A 713 27.34 7.72 -18.72
CA GLY A 713 28.57 8.38 -18.29
C GLY A 713 28.36 9.65 -17.46
N ASP A 714 27.13 10.01 -17.13
CA ASP A 714 26.84 11.17 -16.28
C ASP A 714 27.28 10.90 -14.85
N LEU A 715 28.22 11.69 -14.36
CA LEU A 715 28.73 11.56 -13.00
C LEU A 715 27.72 12.12 -11.99
N LEU A 716 27.32 11.29 -11.03
CA LEU A 716 26.40 11.66 -9.96
C LEU A 716 27.18 12.24 -8.77
N ARG A 717 26.72 13.37 -8.26
CA ARG A 717 27.34 13.99 -7.07
C ARG A 717 26.79 13.32 -5.80
N PRO A 718 27.65 13.05 -4.80
CA PRO A 718 27.16 12.63 -3.50
C PRO A 718 26.27 13.72 -2.90
N GLN A 719 25.19 13.32 -2.28
CA GLN A 719 24.27 14.21 -1.57
C GLN A 719 24.79 14.52 -0.16
N ASP A 720 25.36 13.50 0.51
CA ASP A 720 25.94 13.60 1.83
C ASP A 720 27.21 12.75 1.92
N ILE A 721 28.22 13.27 2.63
CA ILE A 721 29.51 12.61 2.88
C ILE A 721 29.75 12.62 4.38
N GLY A 722 29.37 11.55 5.06
CA GLY A 722 29.63 11.35 6.47
C GLY A 722 30.90 10.53 6.74
N ALA A 723 31.24 10.34 8.02
CA ALA A 723 32.37 9.52 8.45
C ALA A 723 32.18 8.01 8.13
N ASP A 724 30.97 7.55 8.11
CA ASP A 724 30.61 6.14 7.99
C ASP A 724 29.83 5.81 6.71
N ARG A 725 29.43 6.82 5.94
CA ARG A 725 28.58 6.64 4.77
C ARG A 725 28.74 7.77 3.76
N ILE A 726 28.58 7.43 2.48
CA ILE A 726 28.43 8.36 1.37
C ILE A 726 27.09 8.06 0.70
N ASP A 727 26.19 9.03 0.65
CA ASP A 727 24.87 8.90 0.07
C ASP A 727 24.79 9.53 -1.32
N TYR A 728 24.14 8.82 -2.25
CA TYR A 728 23.83 9.28 -3.59
C TYR A 728 22.34 9.19 -3.85
N HIS A 729 21.78 10.21 -4.52
CA HIS A 729 20.51 10.06 -5.22
C HIS A 729 20.80 9.62 -6.65
N VAL A 730 20.23 8.49 -7.03
CA VAL A 730 20.46 7.86 -8.33
C VAL A 730 19.12 7.62 -9.04
N PRO A 731 19.09 7.50 -10.36
CA PRO A 731 17.88 6.99 -11.05
C PRO A 731 17.47 5.63 -10.49
N ALA A 732 16.18 5.45 -10.23
CA ALA A 732 15.64 4.20 -9.68
C ALA A 732 15.62 3.04 -10.69
N SER A 733 15.84 3.32 -11.98
CA SER A 733 15.85 2.33 -13.07
C SER A 733 17.12 2.46 -13.90
N GLY A 734 17.62 1.33 -14.40
CA GLY A 734 18.75 1.26 -15.30
C GLY A 734 20.06 0.85 -14.63
N ARG A 735 21.17 1.05 -15.33
CA ARG A 735 22.52 0.63 -14.88
C ARG A 735 23.29 1.81 -14.30
N LEU A 736 23.96 1.54 -13.20
CA LEU A 736 24.87 2.45 -12.53
C LEU A 736 26.26 1.83 -12.47
N VAL A 737 27.29 2.65 -12.61
CA VAL A 737 28.69 2.26 -12.45
C VAL A 737 29.24 2.90 -11.19
N LEU A 738 29.73 2.11 -10.24
CA LEU A 738 30.36 2.54 -9.01
C LEU A 738 31.84 2.17 -9.03
N GLN A 739 32.69 3.18 -8.88
CA GLN A 739 34.14 3.04 -8.79
C GLN A 739 34.64 3.51 -7.42
N TRP A 740 35.70 2.88 -6.88
CA TRP A 740 36.34 3.27 -5.61
C TRP A 740 37.85 3.24 -5.71
N ASP A 741 38.53 4.01 -4.82
CA ASP A 741 39.98 4.12 -4.74
C ASP A 741 40.65 2.92 -4.06
#